data_d9106a819c8cc6c7114f7879d1acb6d0
#
_entry.id   d9106a819c8cc6c7114f7879d1acb6d0
#
_cell.length_a   1.000
_cell.length_b   1.000
_cell.length_c   1.000
_cell.angle_alpha   90.00
_cell.angle_beta   90.00
_cell.angle_gamma   90.00
#
_symmetry.space_group_name_H-M   'P 1'
#
loop_
_entity.id
_entity.type
_entity.pdbx_description
1 polymer ?
#
loop_
_entity_poly.entity_id
_entity_poly.type
_entity_poly.pdbx_seq_one_letter_code
_entity_poly.pdbx_strand_id
1 'polypeptide(L)'
;MATAHASAAMAAGPAVDALRRKVRAPTRFPVTKCFGSGTARSGAVGARSRSTRPPFIRSHPDGIAPFPPRLTQAPRVSKARANNVRVVSRAIAAPEAPAVTKRVFTFGDGQADGDASMKTLLGGKGANLAEMNRIGLSVPAGFTVTTDTCAAFHENGGELPAGCWDEMLEGLKFVEKCMGKKLGDPADPLLLSVRSGAAVSMPGMMDTVLNLGLNDEVAEGLAAKAGEKFAYDSYRRFLDMYGDVVMGIEHHLFEHEIDSLKKENGVAQDNELTAEHLKTLVARYKKVYESEGKMFPQEPLEQMRLAADAVFDSWNSDRAKKYMAINQIVGLKGTAVNIQAMVFGNMGETSGTGVCFTRNPSTGENLLYGEYLVNAQGEDVVAGIRTPEDILTMKSALPQAYEDLVRNTELLEKHYKDMQDIEFTVQEGKLYMLQTRSGKRTGAGAVKIAVDLVEDGMIDKRRAVQIVEPTHVDQLLHPQFKDESAYAADVIGVGLPASPGAAVGQVVFNTETAEELNSQGKKCVLVRVETSPEDVGGMNAAEGILTARGGMTSHAAVVARGWGKTCVSGCSELVVDEENRWLSLGGVKLHEGDWVSLNGTTGEVIRGQVELAPPAISGDLDQFMTWVDEFRRLKVLANADTPEDAKTARDNGAEGIGLVRTEHMFFGTGERIMAVRRMIMAADTPTREAALNDLLPFQREDFEGIFRAMDGCPVTIRLLDPPLHEFLPDGDLDEIVAMLSADTGADEHEVVERIEKLAEINPMLGFRGCRLAITYPEIGCMQVRAILEAAVAVHAEGVVVVPDIMVPLVGTLEELKDQTAMIRETAAAVFEEKGAEVAYRIGTMIEIPRAALMSDQIATEAEFFSFGTNDLTQMTFGYSRDDVAKFLPTYLERGILQHDPFQVLDQAGVGQLIETSVKRGRETRPELKVGICGEHGGDPSSVDFFHRKGLDYVSCSPFRVPIARLAAAQAALNNDE
;
A
#
# COMPACT_ATOMS: atom_id res chain seq x y z
N MET A 1 19.59 46.11 -31.46
CA MET A 1 19.46 46.33 -32.89
C MET A 1 18.40 45.36 -33.36
N ALA A 2 17.27 45.90 -33.79
CA ALA A 2 16.14 45.11 -34.24
C ALA A 2 16.34 44.69 -35.69
N THR A 3 16.01 43.44 -35.99
CA THR A 3 15.67 43.03 -37.36
C THR A 3 14.44 42.13 -37.29
N ALA A 4 13.43 42.57 -37.93
CA ALA A 4 12.15 41.95 -38.18
C ALA A 4 12.29 40.67 -39.01
N HIS A 5 11.56 39.61 -38.62
CA HIS A 5 11.19 38.55 -39.54
C HIS A 5 9.71 38.59 -39.83
N ALA A 6 9.41 38.75 -41.11
CA ALA A 6 8.09 38.75 -41.66
C ALA A 6 7.46 37.34 -41.62
N SER A 7 6.23 37.33 -41.10
CA SER A 7 5.33 36.18 -41.14
C SER A 7 4.88 35.93 -42.58
N ALA A 8 5.22 34.79 -43.14
CA ALA A 8 4.58 34.24 -44.33
C ALA A 8 3.56 33.17 -43.88
N ALA A 9 2.31 33.56 -43.77
CA ALA A 9 1.20 32.65 -43.63
C ALA A 9 0.95 31.99 -45.00
N MET A 10 1.37 30.73 -45.15
CA MET A 10 0.90 29.86 -46.24
C MET A 10 -0.42 29.21 -45.86
N ALA A 11 -1.41 29.38 -46.69
CA ALA A 11 -2.73 28.80 -46.52
C ALA A 11 -2.67 27.27 -46.67
N ALA A 12 -3.12 26.54 -45.68
CA ALA A 12 -3.25 25.08 -45.72
C ALA A 12 -4.28 24.66 -46.78
N GLY A 13 -3.94 23.66 -47.59
CA GLY A 13 -4.79 23.12 -48.64
C GLY A 13 -6.03 22.38 -48.11
N PRO A 14 -7.04 22.20 -48.95
CA PRO A 14 -8.35 21.65 -48.54
C PRO A 14 -8.33 20.19 -48.05
N ALA A 15 -7.25 19.45 -48.25
CA ALA A 15 -7.12 18.06 -47.80
C ALA A 15 -6.90 17.91 -46.28
N VAL A 16 -6.17 18.82 -45.65
CA VAL A 16 -5.83 18.79 -44.22
C VAL A 16 -7.02 19.18 -43.35
N ASP A 17 -7.88 20.07 -43.86
CA ASP A 17 -9.15 20.42 -43.19
C ASP A 17 -10.14 19.24 -43.10
N ALA A 18 -10.05 18.25 -44.02
CA ALA A 18 -10.88 17.04 -43.98
C ALA A 18 -10.43 16.07 -42.88
N LEU A 19 -9.14 16.00 -42.58
CA LEU A 19 -8.58 15.19 -41.49
C LEU A 19 -8.96 15.73 -40.12
N ARG A 20 -8.89 17.05 -39.94
CA ARG A 20 -9.33 17.72 -38.70
C ARG A 20 -10.80 17.43 -38.36
N ARG A 21 -11.63 17.22 -39.37
CA ARG A 21 -13.05 16.88 -39.19
C ARG A 21 -13.27 15.38 -38.82
N LYS A 22 -12.41 14.50 -39.29
CA LYS A 22 -12.54 13.03 -39.06
C LYS A 22 -11.95 12.61 -37.69
N VAL A 23 -10.84 13.20 -37.29
CA VAL A 23 -10.17 12.85 -36.01
C VAL A 23 -10.89 13.46 -34.79
N ARG A 24 -11.70 14.52 -34.96
CA ARG A 24 -12.47 15.17 -33.86
C ARG A 24 -13.89 14.63 -33.66
N ALA A 25 -14.33 13.56 -34.30
CA ALA A 25 -15.65 13.01 -34.11
C ALA A 25 -15.63 11.71 -33.28
N PRO A 26 -15.77 11.78 -31.97
CA PRO A 26 -16.23 10.62 -31.24
C PRO A 26 -17.69 10.39 -31.65
N THR A 27 -18.01 9.22 -32.12
CA THR A 27 -19.36 8.76 -32.45
C THR A 27 -20.25 8.86 -31.22
N ARG A 28 -20.97 9.96 -31.11
CA ARG A 28 -22.05 10.08 -30.12
C ARG A 28 -23.25 9.29 -30.62
N PHE A 29 -23.54 8.18 -29.99
CA PHE A 29 -24.86 7.58 -30.05
C PHE A 29 -25.88 8.53 -29.39
N PRO A 30 -27.07 8.75 -29.99
CA PRO A 30 -28.04 9.67 -29.45
C PRO A 30 -28.68 9.09 -28.17
N VAL A 31 -28.40 9.70 -27.03
CA VAL A 31 -29.17 9.52 -25.81
C VAL A 31 -30.41 10.39 -25.91
N THR A 32 -31.55 9.78 -26.04
CA THR A 32 -32.85 10.46 -26.02
C THR A 32 -33.12 11.04 -24.64
N LYS A 33 -32.99 12.35 -24.52
CA LYS A 33 -33.42 13.11 -23.32
C LYS A 33 -34.95 13.22 -23.34
N CYS A 34 -35.61 12.60 -22.38
CA CYS A 34 -36.96 13.01 -21.94
C CYS A 34 -36.82 13.92 -20.73
N PHE A 35 -36.90 15.21 -20.93
CA PHE A 35 -37.24 16.19 -19.91
C PHE A 35 -38.66 16.69 -20.18
N GLY A 36 -39.53 16.48 -19.25
CA GLY A 36 -40.84 17.10 -19.19
C GLY A 36 -41.08 17.67 -17.80
N SER A 37 -40.98 18.99 -17.68
CA SER A 37 -41.34 19.76 -16.51
C SER A 37 -42.88 19.95 -16.51
N GLY A 38 -43.52 19.78 -15.37
CA GLY A 38 -44.91 20.08 -15.20
C GLY A 38 -45.41 20.07 -13.75
N THR A 39 -45.74 21.23 -13.29
CA THR A 39 -46.16 21.58 -11.94
C THR A 39 -47.54 21.06 -11.57
N ALA A 40 -47.61 20.68 -10.31
CA ALA A 40 -48.73 20.69 -9.30
C ALA A 40 -50.22 20.77 -9.74
N ARG A 41 -51.06 19.86 -9.21
CA ARG A 41 -52.13 20.09 -8.20
C ARG A 41 -53.02 18.86 -8.03
N SER A 42 -53.16 18.51 -6.77
CA SER A 42 -54.27 17.94 -6.02
C SER A 42 -55.47 17.28 -6.72
N GLY A 43 -55.87 16.14 -6.22
CA GLY A 43 -57.25 15.62 -6.32
C GLY A 43 -57.37 14.14 -6.00
N ALA A 44 -58.04 13.86 -4.90
CA ALA A 44 -58.32 12.54 -4.33
C ALA A 44 -59.45 11.77 -5.09
N VAL A 45 -59.59 10.55 -4.65
CA VAL A 45 -60.77 9.66 -4.73
C VAL A 45 -60.69 8.43 -5.69
N GLY A 46 -60.51 7.30 -5.14
CA GLY A 46 -61.53 6.27 -5.06
C GLY A 46 -61.38 5.05 -5.94
N ALA A 47 -61.13 3.93 -5.27
CA ALA A 47 -61.87 2.65 -5.39
C ALA A 47 -61.67 1.66 -6.58
N ARG A 48 -61.15 0.51 -6.20
CA ARG A 48 -61.63 -0.87 -6.47
C ARG A 48 -61.62 -1.45 -7.90
N SER A 49 -60.88 -2.51 -8.06
CA SER A 49 -61.27 -3.91 -8.16
C SER A 49 -61.06 -4.64 -9.53
N ARG A 50 -60.51 -5.83 -9.38
CA ARG A 50 -60.72 -7.11 -10.10
C ARG A 50 -60.17 -7.32 -11.52
N SER A 51 -59.15 -8.19 -11.58
CA SER A 51 -59.18 -9.55 -12.18
C SER A 51 -59.65 -9.70 -13.65
N THR A 52 -58.80 -10.30 -14.49
CA THR A 52 -59.06 -11.58 -15.16
C THR A 52 -57.95 -11.88 -16.22
N ARG A 53 -57.49 -13.13 -16.24
CA ARG A 53 -56.87 -13.85 -17.36
C ARG A 53 -58.00 -14.53 -18.15
N PRO A 54 -57.77 -15.25 -19.28
CA PRO A 54 -56.89 -15.32 -20.44
C PRO A 54 -57.69 -15.29 -21.78
N PRO A 55 -57.46 -15.92 -22.93
CA PRO A 55 -56.67 -17.11 -23.31
C PRO A 55 -55.96 -17.12 -24.72
N PHE A 56 -55.12 -18.13 -24.92
CA PHE A 56 -54.71 -18.86 -26.13
C PHE A 56 -55.38 -18.60 -27.50
N ILE A 57 -54.58 -18.67 -28.62
CA ILE A 57 -54.85 -19.46 -29.81
C ILE A 57 -53.52 -19.78 -30.57
N ARG A 58 -53.48 -21.03 -31.09
CA ARG A 58 -52.45 -21.73 -31.88
C ARG A 58 -52.44 -21.34 -33.37
N SER A 59 -51.28 -21.61 -34.03
CA SER A 59 -51.24 -22.40 -35.25
C SER A 59 -49.83 -22.74 -35.70
N HIS A 60 -49.61 -24.04 -35.95
CA HIS A 60 -48.55 -24.65 -36.74
C HIS A 60 -49.11 -24.75 -38.19
N PRO A 61 -48.38 -25.23 -39.26
CA PRO A 61 -47.51 -26.39 -39.27
C PRO A 61 -46.28 -26.35 -40.27
N ASP A 62 -45.61 -27.50 -40.29
CA ASP A 62 -44.72 -28.20 -41.25
C ASP A 62 -43.24 -28.05 -41.10
N GLY A 63 -42.42 -29.07 -40.87
CA GLY A 63 -42.54 -30.52 -41.01
C GLY A 63 -41.21 -31.05 -41.54
N ILE A 64 -40.42 -31.82 -40.81
CA ILE A 64 -39.43 -32.81 -41.31
C ILE A 64 -39.12 -33.80 -40.18
N ALA A 65 -39.14 -35.11 -40.55
CA ALA A 65 -39.16 -36.25 -39.66
C ALA A 65 -37.85 -36.69 -39.05
N PRO A 66 -37.84 -37.55 -38.00
CA PRO A 66 -36.67 -37.92 -37.19
C PRO A 66 -36.01 -39.23 -37.69
N PHE A 67 -34.67 -39.35 -37.38
CA PHE A 67 -33.92 -40.60 -37.49
C PHE A 67 -33.76 -41.28 -36.12
N PRO A 68 -33.74 -42.63 -36.07
CA PRO A 68 -33.83 -43.40 -34.83
C PRO A 68 -32.49 -43.67 -34.12
N PRO A 69 -32.52 -44.07 -32.83
CA PRO A 69 -31.33 -44.37 -32.08
C PRO A 69 -30.78 -45.77 -32.32
N ARG A 70 -29.47 -45.88 -32.49
CA ARG A 70 -28.78 -47.20 -32.47
C ARG A 70 -28.25 -47.48 -31.06
N LEU A 71 -28.78 -48.56 -30.50
CA LEU A 71 -28.21 -49.33 -29.41
C LEU A 71 -26.92 -50.02 -29.86
N THR A 72 -25.83 -49.87 -29.12
CA THR A 72 -24.73 -50.85 -29.16
C THR A 72 -24.37 -51.32 -27.75
N GLN A 73 -24.23 -52.63 -27.67
CA GLN A 73 -24.09 -53.47 -26.50
C GLN A 73 -22.72 -53.28 -25.80
N ALA A 74 -22.75 -53.39 -24.47
CA ALA A 74 -21.57 -53.52 -23.64
C ALA A 74 -21.03 -54.98 -23.68
N PRO A 75 -19.71 -55.18 -23.61
CA PRO A 75 -19.15 -56.55 -23.44
C PRO A 75 -19.18 -57.01 -21.99
N ARG A 76 -19.54 -58.27 -21.81
CA ARG A 76 -19.49 -59.02 -20.57
C ARG A 76 -18.04 -59.19 -20.07
N VAL A 77 -17.79 -58.83 -18.82
CA VAL A 77 -16.56 -59.21 -18.09
C VAL A 77 -16.92 -60.32 -17.07
N SER A 78 -16.08 -61.32 -17.08
CA SER A 78 -16.18 -62.55 -16.35
C SER A 78 -15.98 -62.38 -14.82
N LYS A 79 -16.67 -63.23 -14.06
CA LYS A 79 -16.55 -63.44 -12.61
C LYS A 79 -15.13 -63.87 -12.22
N ALA A 80 -14.52 -63.19 -11.28
CA ALA A 80 -13.40 -63.65 -10.48
C ALA A 80 -13.62 -63.24 -9.00
N ARG A 81 -13.71 -64.29 -8.21
CA ARG A 81 -13.49 -64.47 -6.74
C ARG A 81 -13.80 -63.32 -5.79
N ALA A 82 -14.82 -63.51 -5.00
CA ALA A 82 -15.10 -62.83 -3.74
C ALA A 82 -13.97 -63.05 -2.73
N ASN A 83 -13.36 -61.98 -2.25
CA ASN A 83 -12.65 -61.92 -0.99
C ASN A 83 -13.50 -61.12 -0.01
N ASN A 84 -13.81 -61.76 1.11
CA ASN A 84 -14.54 -61.20 2.24
C ASN A 84 -13.84 -59.97 2.78
N VAL A 85 -14.42 -58.78 2.53
CA VAL A 85 -14.10 -57.60 3.34
C VAL A 85 -15.24 -57.45 4.36
N ARG A 86 -14.96 -57.72 5.63
CA ARG A 86 -15.80 -57.41 6.77
C ARG A 86 -16.09 -55.90 6.73
N VAL A 87 -17.29 -55.48 6.39
CA VAL A 87 -17.78 -54.14 6.67
C VAL A 87 -18.01 -54.06 8.18
N VAL A 88 -17.10 -53.41 8.87
CA VAL A 88 -17.30 -52.98 10.26
C VAL A 88 -18.24 -51.81 10.17
N SER A 89 -19.48 -52.01 10.52
CA SER A 89 -20.45 -50.94 10.77
C SER A 89 -19.93 -50.14 11.97
N ARG A 90 -19.23 -49.05 11.68
CA ARG A 90 -18.95 -48.02 12.68
C ARG A 90 -20.28 -47.31 12.92
N ALA A 91 -20.87 -47.51 14.09
CA ALA A 91 -21.96 -46.66 14.56
C ALA A 91 -21.51 -45.21 14.42
N ILE A 92 -22.27 -44.44 13.71
CA ILE A 92 -22.14 -42.98 13.68
C ILE A 92 -22.49 -42.54 15.10
N ALA A 93 -21.46 -42.27 15.91
CA ALA A 93 -21.63 -41.55 17.16
C ALA A 93 -22.36 -40.25 16.82
N ALA A 94 -23.35 -39.89 17.61
CA ALA A 94 -23.97 -38.56 17.56
C ALA A 94 -22.85 -37.51 17.57
N PRO A 95 -22.99 -36.39 16.85
CA PRO A 95 -22.00 -35.34 16.89
C PRO A 95 -21.77 -34.96 18.34
N GLU A 96 -20.55 -35.16 18.85
CA GLU A 96 -20.13 -34.55 20.10
C GLU A 96 -20.51 -33.08 20.04
N ALA A 97 -21.15 -32.60 21.10
CA ALA A 97 -21.40 -31.17 21.24
C ALA A 97 -20.06 -30.44 21.00
N PRO A 98 -20.02 -29.37 20.23
CA PRO A 98 -18.77 -28.66 19.95
C PRO A 98 -18.12 -28.36 21.29
N ALA A 99 -16.86 -28.76 21.44
CA ALA A 99 -16.06 -28.42 22.60
C ALA A 99 -16.20 -26.91 22.84
N VAL A 100 -16.64 -26.52 24.06
CA VAL A 100 -16.83 -25.10 24.39
C VAL A 100 -15.46 -24.45 24.26
N THR A 101 -15.22 -23.79 23.14
CA THR A 101 -13.98 -23.05 22.91
C THR A 101 -13.97 -21.88 23.88
N LYS A 102 -12.95 -21.80 24.73
CA LYS A 102 -12.72 -20.70 25.68
C LYS A 102 -12.70 -19.38 24.89
N ARG A 103 -13.55 -18.44 25.29
CA ARG A 103 -13.70 -17.13 24.63
C ARG A 103 -13.08 -15.99 25.42
N VAL A 104 -12.90 -16.15 26.73
CA VAL A 104 -12.39 -15.14 27.65
C VAL A 104 -11.06 -15.60 28.25
N PHE A 105 -10.02 -14.79 28.09
CA PHE A 105 -8.65 -15.06 28.56
C PHE A 105 -8.24 -14.02 29.58
N THR A 106 -7.98 -14.41 30.80
CA THR A 106 -7.61 -13.52 31.90
C THR A 106 -6.12 -13.28 31.99
N PHE A 107 -5.72 -12.09 32.52
CA PHE A 107 -4.35 -11.73 32.85
C PHE A 107 -4.33 -10.80 34.06
N GLY A 108 -3.39 -10.99 34.96
CA GLY A 108 -3.21 -10.21 36.19
C GLY A 108 -2.47 -10.97 37.25
N ASP A 109 -1.87 -10.28 38.21
CA ASP A 109 -1.16 -10.83 39.37
C ASP A 109 -0.09 -11.91 39.02
N GLY A 110 0.67 -11.65 37.93
CA GLY A 110 1.71 -12.57 37.42
C GLY A 110 1.18 -13.82 36.69
N GLN A 111 -0.13 -13.93 36.46
CA GLN A 111 -0.78 -15.04 35.78
C GLN A 111 -1.49 -14.58 34.51
N ALA A 112 -1.41 -15.38 33.43
CA ALA A 112 -2.16 -15.14 32.22
C ALA A 112 -2.53 -16.45 31.52
N ASP A 113 -3.73 -16.48 30.96
CA ASP A 113 -4.25 -17.61 30.18
C ASP A 113 -3.66 -17.66 28.75
N GLY A 114 -3.15 -16.54 28.24
CA GLY A 114 -2.60 -16.39 26.91
C GLY A 114 -1.12 -16.02 26.89
N ASP A 115 -0.56 -15.88 25.68
CA ASP A 115 0.82 -15.46 25.45
C ASP A 115 0.97 -14.73 24.09
N ALA A 116 2.19 -14.24 23.79
CA ALA A 116 2.51 -13.46 22.59
C ALA A 116 2.27 -14.23 21.28
N SER A 117 2.23 -15.57 21.28
CA SER A 117 1.97 -16.38 20.07
C SER A 117 0.50 -16.35 19.64
N MET A 118 -0.41 -15.96 20.53
CA MET A 118 -1.85 -16.01 20.33
C MET A 118 -2.44 -14.73 19.70
N LYS A 119 -1.65 -13.96 18.94
CA LYS A 119 -2.07 -12.68 18.35
C LYS A 119 -3.30 -12.78 17.44
N THR A 120 -3.46 -13.87 16.71
CA THR A 120 -4.64 -14.09 15.86
C THR A 120 -5.93 -14.27 16.65
N LEU A 121 -5.85 -14.82 17.86
CA LEU A 121 -6.99 -15.11 18.73
C LEU A 121 -7.27 -13.98 19.74
N LEU A 122 -6.22 -13.43 20.36
CA LEU A 122 -6.34 -12.42 21.42
C LEU A 122 -6.15 -10.99 20.89
N GLY A 123 -5.87 -10.82 19.60
CA GLY A 123 -5.38 -9.59 19.05
C GLY A 123 -3.97 -9.23 19.54
N GLY A 124 -3.31 -8.29 18.90
CA GLY A 124 -1.96 -7.87 19.30
C GLY A 124 -1.92 -7.30 20.72
N LYS A 125 -2.93 -6.51 21.11
CA LYS A 125 -3.01 -5.90 22.45
C LYS A 125 -3.21 -6.95 23.55
N GLY A 126 -4.20 -7.83 23.41
CA GLY A 126 -4.49 -8.87 24.41
C GLY A 126 -3.35 -9.88 24.59
N ALA A 127 -2.75 -10.34 23.49
CA ALA A 127 -1.60 -11.24 23.53
C ALA A 127 -0.39 -10.61 24.25
N ASN A 128 -0.09 -9.33 23.97
CA ASN A 128 1.03 -8.64 24.59
C ASN A 128 0.76 -8.28 26.07
N LEU A 129 -0.47 -7.94 26.45
CA LEU A 129 -0.84 -7.75 27.87
C LEU A 129 -0.65 -9.03 28.68
N ALA A 130 -1.08 -10.17 28.13
CA ALA A 130 -0.86 -11.48 28.75
C ALA A 130 0.64 -11.79 28.89
N GLU A 131 1.42 -11.55 27.82
CA GLU A 131 2.87 -11.81 27.83
C GLU A 131 3.62 -10.92 28.81
N MET A 132 3.36 -9.60 28.82
CA MET A 132 3.97 -8.68 29.78
C MET A 132 3.71 -9.10 31.21
N ASN A 133 2.50 -9.57 31.52
CA ASN A 133 2.16 -10.08 32.83
C ASN A 133 2.96 -11.36 33.18
N ARG A 134 3.13 -12.29 32.22
CA ARG A 134 3.90 -13.53 32.38
C ARG A 134 5.39 -13.30 32.64
N ILE A 135 5.97 -12.29 32.01
CA ILE A 135 7.39 -11.93 32.21
C ILE A 135 7.62 -11.07 33.45
N GLY A 136 6.57 -10.82 34.23
CA GLY A 136 6.65 -10.18 35.54
C GLY A 136 6.54 -8.66 35.55
N LEU A 137 6.09 -8.04 34.45
CA LEU A 137 5.82 -6.62 34.42
C LEU A 137 4.52 -6.27 35.15
N SER A 138 4.48 -5.06 35.75
CA SER A 138 3.28 -4.55 36.40
C SER A 138 2.23 -4.12 35.39
N VAL A 139 1.28 -5.00 35.13
CA VAL A 139 0.16 -4.78 34.17
C VAL A 139 -1.14 -4.77 34.97
N PRO A 140 -2.02 -3.77 34.81
CA PRO A 140 -3.35 -3.81 35.48
C PRO A 140 -4.11 -5.06 35.06
N ALA A 141 -4.80 -5.72 36.03
CA ALA A 141 -5.54 -6.94 35.74
C ALA A 141 -6.65 -6.72 34.71
N GLY A 142 -6.90 -7.71 33.87
CA GLY A 142 -7.91 -7.63 32.84
C GLY A 142 -8.26 -8.99 32.23
N PHE A 143 -9.10 -8.97 31.23
CA PHE A 143 -9.38 -10.11 30.39
C PHE A 143 -9.63 -9.70 28.94
N THR A 144 -9.36 -10.61 28.01
CA THR A 144 -9.54 -10.44 26.58
C THR A 144 -10.64 -11.35 26.07
N VAL A 145 -11.63 -10.78 25.38
CA VAL A 145 -12.62 -11.53 24.59
C VAL A 145 -12.09 -11.68 23.18
N THR A 146 -12.12 -12.90 22.63
CA THR A 146 -11.38 -13.28 21.42
C THR A 146 -11.91 -12.68 20.11
N THR A 147 -11.04 -12.63 19.09
CA THR A 147 -11.39 -12.24 17.70
C THR A 147 -12.42 -13.18 17.08
N ASP A 148 -12.41 -14.47 17.41
CA ASP A 148 -13.42 -15.44 16.97
C ASP A 148 -14.81 -15.09 17.54
N THR A 149 -14.86 -14.49 18.73
CA THR A 149 -16.12 -14.00 19.31
C THR A 149 -16.67 -12.81 18.53
N CYS A 150 -15.81 -11.90 18.04
CA CYS A 150 -16.22 -10.80 17.16
C CYS A 150 -16.85 -11.32 15.85
N ALA A 151 -16.22 -12.30 15.21
CA ALA A 151 -16.79 -12.93 14.02
C ALA A 151 -18.18 -13.54 14.31
N ALA A 152 -18.29 -14.32 15.40
CA ALA A 152 -19.55 -14.93 15.81
C ALA A 152 -20.63 -13.90 16.23
N PHE A 153 -20.25 -12.78 16.81
CA PHE A 153 -21.13 -11.67 17.14
C PHE A 153 -21.79 -11.09 15.88
N HIS A 154 -21.02 -10.81 14.84
CA HIS A 154 -21.55 -10.32 13.56
C HIS A 154 -22.37 -11.38 12.83
N GLU A 155 -21.96 -12.65 12.86
CA GLU A 155 -22.74 -13.76 12.28
C GLU A 155 -24.10 -13.93 12.99
N ASN A 156 -24.20 -13.63 14.29
CA ASN A 156 -25.41 -13.66 15.08
C ASN A 156 -26.24 -12.38 15.00
N GLY A 157 -25.90 -11.45 14.12
CA GLY A 157 -26.66 -10.20 13.93
C GLY A 157 -26.48 -9.16 15.05
N GLY A 158 -25.30 -9.11 15.68
CA GLY A 158 -24.96 -8.16 16.74
C GLY A 158 -25.33 -8.66 18.15
N GLU A 159 -25.42 -9.97 18.33
CA GLU A 159 -25.64 -10.57 19.67
C GLU A 159 -24.45 -11.46 20.08
N LEU A 160 -24.04 -11.36 21.32
CA LEU A 160 -22.98 -12.21 21.87
C LEU A 160 -23.35 -13.69 21.78
N PRO A 161 -22.40 -14.57 21.44
CA PRO A 161 -22.64 -16.02 21.44
C PRO A 161 -23.08 -16.51 22.82
N ALA A 162 -23.97 -17.51 22.83
CA ALA A 162 -24.50 -18.08 24.07
C ALA A 162 -23.40 -18.48 25.05
N GLY A 163 -23.50 -18.08 26.30
CA GLY A 163 -22.55 -18.32 27.39
C GLY A 163 -21.33 -17.37 27.40
N CYS A 164 -21.13 -16.54 26.37
CA CYS A 164 -20.01 -15.60 26.35
C CYS A 164 -20.11 -14.55 27.47
N TRP A 165 -21.31 -14.04 27.71
CA TRP A 165 -21.55 -13.10 28.80
C TRP A 165 -21.22 -13.70 30.17
N ASP A 166 -21.55 -14.97 30.43
CA ASP A 166 -21.19 -15.65 31.66
C ASP A 166 -19.67 -15.78 31.85
N GLU A 167 -18.95 -16.10 30.73
CA GLU A 167 -17.48 -16.11 30.73
C GLU A 167 -16.90 -14.73 31.04
N MET A 168 -17.50 -13.64 30.50
CA MET A 168 -17.07 -12.26 30.78
C MET A 168 -17.30 -11.90 32.25
N LEU A 169 -18.40 -12.31 32.85
CA LEU A 169 -18.68 -12.11 34.27
C LEU A 169 -17.69 -12.88 35.19
N GLU A 170 -17.26 -14.07 34.79
CA GLU A 170 -16.17 -14.78 35.49
C GLU A 170 -14.83 -14.05 35.34
N GLY A 171 -14.54 -13.51 34.15
CA GLY A 171 -13.38 -12.65 33.90
C GLY A 171 -13.42 -11.39 34.78
N LEU A 172 -14.57 -10.74 34.92
CA LEU A 172 -14.74 -9.59 35.83
C LEU A 172 -14.46 -9.95 37.29
N LYS A 173 -14.97 -11.08 37.78
CA LYS A 173 -14.69 -11.56 39.15
C LYS A 173 -13.20 -11.79 39.38
N PHE A 174 -12.48 -12.28 38.38
CA PHE A 174 -11.03 -12.41 38.44
C PHE A 174 -10.36 -11.04 38.59
N VAL A 175 -10.75 -10.03 37.78
CA VAL A 175 -10.20 -8.67 37.86
C VAL A 175 -10.52 -8.04 39.23
N GLU A 176 -11.75 -8.13 39.71
CA GLU A 176 -12.16 -7.63 41.03
C GLU A 176 -11.31 -8.24 42.16
N LYS A 177 -11.04 -9.53 42.08
CA LYS A 177 -10.18 -10.23 43.05
C LYS A 177 -8.74 -9.75 42.99
N CYS A 178 -8.15 -9.59 41.81
CA CYS A 178 -6.77 -9.10 41.64
C CYS A 178 -6.60 -7.65 42.13
N MET A 179 -7.59 -6.80 41.86
CA MET A 179 -7.54 -5.38 42.23
C MET A 179 -8.02 -5.10 43.64
N GLY A 180 -8.70 -6.06 44.29
CA GLY A 180 -9.31 -5.87 45.59
C GLY A 180 -10.46 -4.83 45.62
N LYS A 181 -11.03 -4.52 44.43
CA LYS A 181 -12.07 -3.53 44.21
C LYS A 181 -13.25 -4.17 43.49
N LYS A 182 -14.39 -3.53 43.51
CA LYS A 182 -15.61 -4.04 42.88
C LYS A 182 -16.21 -3.04 41.88
N LEU A 183 -16.66 -3.53 40.73
CA LEU A 183 -17.37 -2.72 39.75
C LEU A 183 -18.68 -2.21 40.32
N GLY A 184 -18.92 -0.90 40.29
CA GLY A 184 -20.11 -0.27 40.81
C GLY A 184 -20.16 -0.08 42.33
N ASP A 185 -19.06 -0.38 43.06
CA ASP A 185 -18.98 -0.10 44.49
C ASP A 185 -18.73 1.41 44.77
N PRO A 186 -19.63 2.14 45.38
CA PRO A 186 -19.41 3.57 45.62
C PRO A 186 -18.26 3.85 46.60
N ALA A 187 -17.92 2.92 47.50
CA ALA A 187 -16.90 3.13 48.52
C ALA A 187 -15.47 3.00 47.99
N ASP A 188 -15.23 2.03 47.10
CA ASP A 188 -13.92 1.80 46.45
C ASP A 188 -14.11 1.21 45.04
N PRO A 189 -14.51 2.03 44.08
CA PRO A 189 -14.92 1.54 42.77
C PRO A 189 -13.77 0.96 41.98
N LEU A 190 -14.05 -0.16 41.29
CA LEU A 190 -13.27 -0.63 40.15
C LEU A 190 -13.79 0.12 38.92
N LEU A 191 -12.94 0.84 38.25
CA LEU A 191 -13.23 1.37 36.94
C LEU A 191 -12.47 0.56 35.86
N LEU A 192 -13.09 0.42 34.69
CA LEU A 192 -12.57 -0.41 33.59
C LEU A 192 -12.33 0.43 32.34
N SER A 193 -11.39 -0.02 31.52
CA SER A 193 -11.27 0.37 30.11
C SER A 193 -11.73 -0.80 29.24
N VAL A 194 -12.43 -0.51 28.16
CA VAL A 194 -12.83 -1.46 27.12
C VAL A 194 -12.15 -1.03 25.83
N ARG A 195 -11.19 -1.82 25.36
CA ARG A 195 -10.28 -1.43 24.28
C ARG A 195 -10.28 -2.48 23.17
N SER A 196 -10.35 -2.05 21.92
CA SER A 196 -10.17 -2.91 20.76
C SER A 196 -8.74 -3.46 20.65
N GLY A 197 -8.58 -4.59 19.98
CA GLY A 197 -7.26 -5.19 19.75
C GLY A 197 -7.28 -6.18 18.60
N ALA A 198 -7.06 -5.71 17.36
CA ALA A 198 -6.87 -6.59 16.21
C ALA A 198 -5.48 -7.22 16.22
N ALA A 199 -5.29 -8.28 15.43
CA ALA A 199 -3.99 -8.95 15.29
C ALA A 199 -2.93 -8.03 14.66
N VAL A 200 -3.35 -7.13 13.77
CA VAL A 200 -2.55 -6.05 13.18
C VAL A 200 -2.92 -4.74 13.85
N SER A 201 -1.94 -3.88 14.12
CA SER A 201 -2.17 -2.57 14.73
C SER A 201 -2.83 -1.62 13.72
N MET A 202 -3.98 -1.08 14.11
CA MET A 202 -4.75 -0.08 13.33
C MET A 202 -5.04 1.13 14.23
N PRO A 203 -4.09 2.08 14.35
CA PRO A 203 -4.21 3.21 15.28
C PRO A 203 -5.41 4.09 14.95
N GLY A 204 -6.24 4.41 15.94
CA GLY A 204 -7.41 5.29 15.78
C GLY A 204 -8.61 4.69 15.03
N MET A 205 -8.46 3.50 14.41
CA MET A 205 -9.49 2.92 13.51
C MET A 205 -10.63 2.23 14.25
N MET A 206 -10.44 1.89 15.51
CA MET A 206 -11.43 1.17 16.32
C MET A 206 -11.58 1.82 17.69
N ASP A 207 -12.76 1.65 18.27
CA ASP A 207 -13.18 2.38 19.44
C ASP A 207 -12.56 1.91 20.75
N THR A 208 -12.57 2.81 21.73
CA THR A 208 -12.13 2.60 23.11
C THR A 208 -13.12 3.30 24.04
N VAL A 209 -13.43 2.69 25.17
CA VAL A 209 -14.23 3.29 26.25
C VAL A 209 -13.42 3.26 27.54
N LEU A 210 -13.20 4.41 28.15
CA LEU A 210 -12.47 4.56 29.41
C LEU A 210 -13.41 4.95 30.56
N ASN A 211 -12.94 4.79 31.79
CA ASN A 211 -13.67 5.14 33.01
C ASN A 211 -15.04 4.44 33.18
N LEU A 212 -15.23 3.29 32.53
CA LEU A 212 -16.44 2.49 32.62
C LEU A 212 -16.69 2.03 34.06
N GLY A 213 -17.90 2.11 34.50
CA GLY A 213 -18.33 1.80 35.85
C GLY A 213 -18.74 3.05 36.66
N LEU A 214 -18.51 4.26 36.11
CA LEU A 214 -18.99 5.49 36.69
C LEU A 214 -20.50 5.64 36.45
N ASN A 215 -21.19 6.02 37.50
CA ASN A 215 -22.56 6.47 37.54
C ASN A 215 -22.70 7.55 38.62
N ASP A 216 -23.87 8.02 38.94
CA ASP A 216 -24.08 9.11 39.88
C ASP A 216 -23.59 8.76 41.29
N GLU A 217 -23.90 7.55 41.79
CA GLU A 217 -23.50 7.09 43.13
C GLU A 217 -21.99 6.83 43.22
N VAL A 218 -21.43 6.21 42.19
CA VAL A 218 -19.97 5.89 42.12
C VAL A 218 -19.17 7.18 42.01
N ALA A 219 -19.65 8.19 41.27
CA ALA A 219 -18.98 9.48 41.14
C ALA A 219 -18.94 10.25 42.48
N GLU A 220 -20.01 10.21 43.25
CA GLU A 220 -20.05 10.80 44.59
C GLU A 220 -19.09 10.09 45.56
N GLY A 221 -19.06 8.74 45.50
CA GLY A 221 -18.16 7.96 46.33
C GLY A 221 -16.68 8.17 45.97
N LEU A 222 -16.39 8.22 44.68
CA LEU A 222 -15.06 8.53 44.15
C LEU A 222 -14.61 9.94 44.52
N ALA A 223 -15.55 10.93 44.52
CA ALA A 223 -15.29 12.29 44.94
C ALA A 223 -14.90 12.38 46.40
N ALA A 224 -15.56 11.61 47.27
CA ALA A 224 -15.22 11.53 48.67
C ALA A 224 -13.85 10.91 48.96
N LYS A 225 -13.37 10.02 48.07
CA LYS A 225 -12.10 9.30 48.24
C LYS A 225 -10.93 10.01 47.57
N ALA A 226 -11.06 10.40 46.31
CA ALA A 226 -10.00 10.91 45.44
C ALA A 226 -10.10 12.41 45.14
N GLY A 227 -11.13 13.08 45.67
CA GLY A 227 -11.41 14.49 45.45
C GLY A 227 -12.44 14.75 44.34
N GLU A 228 -13.20 15.81 44.53
CA GLU A 228 -14.33 16.14 43.63
C GLU A 228 -13.88 16.44 42.22
N LYS A 229 -12.78 17.17 42.07
CA LYS A 229 -12.28 17.53 40.73
C LYS A 229 -11.93 16.29 39.89
N PHE A 230 -11.19 15.35 40.46
CA PHE A 230 -10.83 14.11 39.80
C PHE A 230 -12.06 13.28 39.43
N ALA A 231 -12.98 13.09 40.36
CA ALA A 231 -14.17 12.27 40.14
C ALA A 231 -15.08 12.80 39.03
N TYR A 232 -15.34 14.11 39.04
CA TYR A 232 -16.25 14.73 38.07
C TYR A 232 -15.56 14.99 36.71
N ASP A 233 -14.23 15.14 36.67
CA ASP A 233 -13.49 15.14 35.39
C ASP A 233 -13.51 13.74 34.74
N SER A 234 -13.27 12.68 35.52
CA SER A 234 -13.40 11.31 35.02
C SER A 234 -14.85 11.00 34.57
N TYR A 235 -15.85 11.50 35.26
CA TYR A 235 -17.24 11.26 34.90
C TYR A 235 -17.67 12.00 33.63
N ARG A 236 -17.26 13.27 33.45
CA ARG A 236 -17.57 14.00 32.23
C ARG A 236 -16.90 13.36 31.02
N ARG A 237 -15.62 12.90 31.12
CA ARG A 237 -14.91 12.18 30.07
C ARG A 237 -15.61 10.87 29.69
N PHE A 238 -16.10 10.15 30.70
CA PHE A 238 -16.86 8.93 30.47
C PHE A 238 -18.20 9.20 29.77
N LEU A 239 -18.93 10.23 30.18
CA LEU A 239 -20.18 10.61 29.51
C LEU A 239 -19.98 10.99 28.05
N ASP A 240 -18.96 11.76 27.74
CA ASP A 240 -18.61 12.18 26.40
C ASP A 240 -18.25 10.92 25.53
N MET A 241 -17.23 10.19 25.91
CA MET A 241 -16.76 9.01 25.18
C MET A 241 -17.84 7.91 25.07
N TYR A 242 -18.63 7.68 26.11
CA TYR A 242 -19.71 6.70 26.05
C TYR A 242 -20.86 7.18 25.16
N GLY A 243 -21.12 8.48 25.17
CA GLY A 243 -22.13 9.12 24.32
C GLY A 243 -21.79 8.95 22.84
N ASP A 244 -20.57 9.27 22.47
CA ASP A 244 -20.07 9.17 21.10
C ASP A 244 -19.96 7.69 20.67
N VAL A 245 -19.13 6.91 21.34
CA VAL A 245 -18.76 5.55 20.93
C VAL A 245 -19.90 4.54 21.05
N VAL A 246 -20.65 4.58 22.17
CA VAL A 246 -21.64 3.53 22.49
C VAL A 246 -23.03 3.95 22.08
N MET A 247 -23.35 5.20 22.31
CA MET A 247 -24.71 5.70 22.09
C MET A 247 -24.88 6.39 20.73
N GLY A 248 -23.77 6.66 19.99
CA GLY A 248 -23.78 7.33 18.69
C GLY A 248 -24.36 8.75 18.78
N ILE A 249 -23.91 9.50 19.76
CA ILE A 249 -24.19 10.94 19.90
C ILE A 249 -22.98 11.67 19.36
N GLU A 250 -23.15 12.60 18.45
CA GLU A 250 -22.03 13.31 17.82
C GLU A 250 -21.17 14.05 18.85
N HIS A 251 -19.86 13.80 18.84
CA HIS A 251 -18.88 14.34 19.80
C HIS A 251 -18.93 15.87 19.90
N HIS A 252 -19.12 16.58 18.78
CA HIS A 252 -19.18 18.03 18.76
C HIS A 252 -20.27 18.65 19.69
N LEU A 253 -21.33 17.88 20.02
CA LEU A 253 -22.36 18.35 20.96
C LEU A 253 -21.80 18.45 22.37
N PHE A 254 -20.93 17.56 22.77
CA PHE A 254 -20.23 17.59 24.06
C PHE A 254 -19.15 18.68 24.07
N GLU A 255 -18.37 18.82 22.97
CA GLU A 255 -17.39 19.89 22.82
C GLU A 255 -18.03 21.27 22.94
N HIS A 256 -19.20 21.47 22.33
CA HIS A 256 -19.92 22.73 22.42
C HIS A 256 -20.24 23.10 23.88
N GLU A 257 -20.65 22.16 24.73
CA GLU A 257 -20.99 22.41 26.12
C GLU A 257 -19.75 22.73 26.98
N ILE A 258 -18.63 22.03 26.80
CA ILE A 258 -17.38 22.33 27.52
C ILE A 258 -16.80 23.68 27.09
N ASP A 259 -16.82 24.01 25.80
CA ASP A 259 -16.36 25.29 25.30
C ASP A 259 -17.22 26.45 25.75
N SER A 260 -18.53 26.25 25.79
CA SER A 260 -19.46 27.22 26.33
C SER A 260 -19.17 27.50 27.81
N LEU A 261 -18.95 26.43 28.58
CA LEU A 261 -18.62 26.54 29.99
C LEU A 261 -17.28 27.25 30.26
N LYS A 262 -16.26 26.94 29.43
CA LYS A 262 -14.95 27.62 29.48
C LYS A 262 -15.10 29.11 29.20
N LYS A 263 -15.82 29.49 28.18
CA LYS A 263 -16.09 30.89 27.80
C LYS A 263 -16.87 31.63 28.92
N GLU A 264 -17.90 31.02 29.52
CA GLU A 264 -18.70 31.60 30.60
C GLU A 264 -17.83 31.90 31.83
N ASN A 265 -16.80 31.11 32.11
CA ASN A 265 -15.97 31.21 33.30
C ASN A 265 -14.58 31.86 33.04
N GLY A 266 -14.29 32.23 31.80
CA GLY A 266 -13.02 32.84 31.40
C GLY A 266 -11.81 31.94 31.54
N VAL A 267 -11.96 30.63 31.32
CA VAL A 267 -10.93 29.61 31.44
C VAL A 267 -10.52 29.17 30.03
N ALA A 268 -9.25 28.93 29.80
CA ALA A 268 -8.73 28.53 28.49
C ALA A 268 -8.53 27.01 28.35
N GLN A 269 -8.11 26.35 29.43
CA GLN A 269 -7.74 24.96 29.43
C GLN A 269 -8.70 24.12 30.29
N ASP A 270 -8.96 22.86 29.91
CA ASP A 270 -9.82 21.93 30.63
C ASP A 270 -9.34 21.68 32.07
N ASN A 271 -8.03 21.63 32.27
CA ASN A 271 -7.43 21.42 33.60
C ASN A 271 -7.64 22.62 34.57
N GLU A 272 -8.05 23.80 34.10
CA GLU A 272 -8.36 24.97 34.89
C GLU A 272 -9.79 24.95 35.43
N LEU A 273 -10.65 24.07 34.91
CA LEU A 273 -12.02 23.89 35.38
C LEU A 273 -12.03 23.45 36.85
N THR A 274 -12.86 24.09 37.64
CA THR A 274 -13.04 23.73 39.05
C THR A 274 -13.98 22.55 39.21
N ALA A 275 -14.02 21.91 40.38
CA ALA A 275 -14.97 20.84 40.68
C ALA A 275 -16.45 21.26 40.45
N GLU A 276 -16.82 22.50 40.77
CA GLU A 276 -18.15 23.02 40.52
C GLU A 276 -18.49 23.20 39.03
N HIS A 277 -17.48 23.62 38.23
CA HIS A 277 -17.63 23.70 36.80
C HIS A 277 -17.86 22.31 36.21
N LEU A 278 -17.10 21.32 36.67
CA LEU A 278 -17.20 19.92 36.19
C LEU A 278 -18.54 19.28 36.58
N LYS A 279 -19.06 19.55 37.79
CA LYS A 279 -20.40 19.11 38.17
C LYS A 279 -21.50 19.72 37.28
N THR A 280 -21.34 21.00 36.94
CA THR A 280 -22.22 21.68 36.01
C THR A 280 -22.14 21.06 34.60
N LEU A 281 -20.94 20.74 34.16
CA LEU A 281 -20.69 20.11 32.84
C LEU A 281 -21.33 18.71 32.75
N VAL A 282 -21.15 17.86 33.77
CA VAL A 282 -21.81 16.56 33.86
C VAL A 282 -23.34 16.69 33.72
N ALA A 283 -23.95 17.71 34.39
CA ALA A 283 -25.37 17.96 34.27
C ALA A 283 -25.78 18.45 32.88
N ARG A 284 -24.91 19.21 32.17
CA ARG A 284 -25.12 19.61 30.76
C ARG A 284 -24.98 18.41 29.80
N TYR A 285 -24.00 17.58 29.99
CA TYR A 285 -23.80 16.37 29.17
C TYR A 285 -24.99 15.42 29.27
N LYS A 286 -25.55 15.22 30.45
CA LYS A 286 -26.80 14.44 30.59
C LYS A 286 -27.95 15.02 29.79
N LYS A 287 -28.04 16.35 29.70
CA LYS A 287 -29.06 17.00 28.84
C LYS A 287 -28.80 16.80 27.37
N VAL A 288 -27.53 16.67 26.92
CA VAL A 288 -27.20 16.28 25.54
C VAL A 288 -27.82 14.90 25.26
N TYR A 289 -27.62 13.89 26.16
CA TYR A 289 -28.27 12.59 26.01
C TYR A 289 -29.82 12.71 25.90
N GLU A 290 -30.46 13.52 26.80
CA GLU A 290 -31.90 13.74 26.77
C GLU A 290 -32.36 14.38 25.45
N SER A 291 -31.60 15.36 24.92
CA SER A 291 -31.94 16.05 23.67
C SER A 291 -31.87 15.12 22.45
N GLU A 292 -30.99 14.13 22.48
CA GLU A 292 -30.87 13.09 21.47
C GLU A 292 -31.84 11.90 21.69
N GLY A 293 -32.77 12.03 22.67
CA GLY A 293 -33.73 10.98 22.99
C GLY A 293 -33.14 9.72 23.59
N LYS A 294 -31.92 9.82 24.15
CA LYS A 294 -31.17 8.72 24.76
C LYS A 294 -31.08 8.87 26.27
N MET A 295 -30.77 7.81 26.98
CA MET A 295 -30.58 7.82 28.42
C MET A 295 -29.26 7.11 28.75
N PHE A 296 -28.40 7.77 29.54
CA PHE A 296 -27.13 7.18 30.00
C PHE A 296 -27.42 6.06 31.01
N PRO A 297 -26.93 4.82 30.76
CA PRO A 297 -27.20 3.69 31.64
C PRO A 297 -26.44 3.84 32.97
N GLN A 298 -27.18 3.70 34.07
CA GLN A 298 -26.62 3.80 35.44
C GLN A 298 -26.14 2.46 35.99
N GLU A 299 -26.47 1.35 35.35
CA GLU A 299 -26.03 0.01 35.74
C GLU A 299 -24.66 -0.36 35.12
N PRO A 300 -23.59 -0.53 35.91
CA PRO A 300 -22.23 -0.74 35.35
C PRO A 300 -22.07 -2.02 34.52
N LEU A 301 -22.83 -3.08 34.79
CA LEU A 301 -22.80 -4.28 33.97
C LEU A 301 -23.44 -4.08 32.60
N GLU A 302 -24.49 -3.24 32.53
CA GLU A 302 -25.09 -2.85 31.27
C GLU A 302 -24.13 -1.97 30.46
N GLN A 303 -23.44 -1.02 31.11
CA GLN A 303 -22.36 -0.22 30.47
C GLN A 303 -21.28 -1.11 29.86
N MET A 304 -20.82 -2.13 30.63
CA MET A 304 -19.77 -3.03 30.14
C MET A 304 -20.22 -3.86 28.92
N ARG A 305 -21.48 -4.31 28.92
CA ARG A 305 -22.01 -5.09 27.81
C ARG A 305 -22.10 -4.24 26.56
N LEU A 306 -22.75 -3.08 26.64
CA LEU A 306 -22.93 -2.18 25.50
C LEU A 306 -21.59 -1.66 24.94
N ALA A 307 -20.62 -1.38 25.82
CA ALA A 307 -19.29 -0.98 25.39
C ALA A 307 -18.53 -2.11 24.65
N ALA A 308 -18.68 -3.37 25.09
CA ALA A 308 -18.09 -4.50 24.39
C ALA A 308 -18.73 -4.72 23.02
N ASP A 309 -20.06 -4.59 22.93
CA ASP A 309 -20.80 -4.68 21.68
C ASP A 309 -20.37 -3.57 20.70
N ALA A 310 -20.25 -2.31 21.16
CA ALA A 310 -19.79 -1.18 20.35
C ALA A 310 -18.36 -1.37 19.83
N VAL A 311 -17.45 -1.88 20.67
CA VAL A 311 -16.07 -2.18 20.22
C VAL A 311 -16.04 -3.28 19.17
N PHE A 312 -16.90 -4.30 19.24
CA PHE A 312 -17.03 -5.29 18.16
C PHE A 312 -17.57 -4.68 16.89
N ASP A 313 -18.57 -3.80 16.98
CA ASP A 313 -19.16 -3.11 15.81
C ASP A 313 -18.17 -2.18 15.13
N SER A 314 -17.25 -1.56 15.88
CA SER A 314 -16.21 -0.68 15.32
C SER A 314 -15.29 -1.36 14.29
N TRP A 315 -15.20 -2.70 14.33
CA TRP A 315 -14.51 -3.49 13.31
C TRP A 315 -15.06 -3.28 11.90
N ASN A 316 -16.35 -3.04 11.80
CA ASN A 316 -17.07 -2.85 10.54
C ASN A 316 -17.31 -1.37 10.18
N SER A 317 -16.71 -0.43 10.92
CA SER A 317 -16.77 1.00 10.60
C SER A 317 -16.13 1.31 9.25
N ASP A 318 -16.57 2.36 8.59
CA ASP A 318 -16.03 2.75 7.28
C ASP A 318 -14.55 3.13 7.36
N ARG A 319 -14.14 3.83 8.45
CA ARG A 319 -12.72 4.15 8.69
C ARG A 319 -11.86 2.90 8.85
N ALA A 320 -12.31 1.88 9.59
CA ALA A 320 -11.58 0.63 9.74
C ALA A 320 -11.45 -0.12 8.40
N LYS A 321 -12.52 -0.18 7.61
CA LYS A 321 -12.52 -0.78 6.28
C LYS A 321 -11.59 -0.04 5.31
N LYS A 322 -11.66 1.30 5.29
CA LYS A 322 -10.79 2.14 4.45
C LYS A 322 -9.31 1.93 4.82
N TYR A 323 -8.98 1.91 6.11
CA TYR A 323 -7.63 1.64 6.60
C TYR A 323 -7.14 0.24 6.19
N MET A 324 -7.96 -0.79 6.37
CA MET A 324 -7.62 -2.16 5.96
C MET A 324 -7.37 -2.26 4.46
N ALA A 325 -8.19 -1.59 3.65
CA ALA A 325 -8.02 -1.56 2.20
C ALA A 325 -6.70 -0.87 1.79
N ILE A 326 -6.41 0.33 2.33
CA ILE A 326 -5.19 1.09 2.04
C ILE A 326 -3.93 0.29 2.45
N ASN A 327 -3.96 -0.34 3.62
CA ASN A 327 -2.82 -1.09 4.15
C ASN A 327 -2.82 -2.57 3.72
N GLN A 328 -3.67 -2.97 2.79
CA GLN A 328 -3.77 -4.33 2.25
C GLN A 328 -3.94 -5.40 3.33
N ILE A 329 -4.64 -5.07 4.43
CA ILE A 329 -4.86 -5.98 5.56
C ILE A 329 -6.01 -6.92 5.20
N VAL A 330 -5.70 -8.19 4.99
CA VAL A 330 -6.66 -9.23 4.61
C VAL A 330 -6.57 -10.44 5.53
N GLY A 331 -7.60 -11.26 5.57
CA GLY A 331 -7.60 -12.56 6.29
C GLY A 331 -7.80 -12.45 7.80
N LEU A 332 -8.06 -11.28 8.36
CA LEU A 332 -8.42 -11.11 9.76
C LEU A 332 -9.90 -11.43 9.98
N LYS A 333 -10.21 -12.06 11.14
CA LYS A 333 -11.58 -12.47 11.48
C LYS A 333 -12.37 -11.39 12.21
N GLY A 334 -11.70 -10.49 12.92
CA GLY A 334 -12.31 -9.47 13.75
C GLY A 334 -11.33 -8.81 14.71
N THR A 335 -11.84 -7.98 15.60
CA THR A 335 -11.10 -7.42 16.73
C THR A 335 -11.35 -8.21 18.00
N ALA A 336 -10.36 -8.32 18.88
CA ALA A 336 -10.58 -8.72 20.26
C ALA A 336 -11.03 -7.52 21.09
N VAL A 337 -11.72 -7.78 22.20
CA VAL A 337 -12.09 -6.75 23.20
C VAL A 337 -11.29 -6.99 24.47
N ASN A 338 -10.49 -6.00 24.88
CA ASN A 338 -9.70 -6.04 26.10
C ASN A 338 -10.39 -5.22 27.18
N ILE A 339 -10.84 -5.86 28.24
CA ILE A 339 -11.45 -5.24 29.40
C ILE A 339 -10.43 -5.27 30.54
N GLN A 340 -9.98 -4.08 30.97
CA GLN A 340 -8.83 -3.95 31.87
C GLN A 340 -9.12 -2.93 32.97
N ALA A 341 -8.62 -3.19 34.17
CA ALA A 341 -8.70 -2.25 35.27
C ALA A 341 -8.00 -0.93 34.93
N MET A 342 -8.66 0.18 35.19
CA MET A 342 -8.09 1.51 35.03
C MET A 342 -7.01 1.80 36.07
N VAL A 343 -5.95 2.48 35.64
CA VAL A 343 -4.96 3.17 36.48
C VAL A 343 -4.90 4.62 36.01
N PHE A 344 -4.63 5.53 36.92
CA PHE A 344 -4.87 6.96 36.72
C PHE A 344 -3.59 7.78 36.81
N GLY A 345 -3.22 8.42 35.69
CA GLY A 345 -2.12 9.36 35.62
C GLY A 345 -2.45 10.77 36.12
N ASN A 346 -3.74 11.06 36.36
CA ASN A 346 -4.24 12.35 36.81
C ASN A 346 -4.59 12.41 38.31
N MET A 347 -3.89 11.63 39.14
CA MET A 347 -4.04 11.64 40.62
C MET A 347 -2.97 12.48 41.32
N GLY A 348 -2.63 13.64 40.77
CA GLY A 348 -1.68 14.60 41.34
C GLY A 348 -0.26 14.47 40.80
N GLU A 349 0.67 15.23 41.41
CA GLU A 349 2.04 15.42 40.88
C GLU A 349 2.93 14.16 40.95
N THR A 350 2.51 13.11 41.64
CA THR A 350 3.21 11.81 41.69
C THR A 350 2.65 10.82 40.69
N SER A 351 1.74 11.28 39.84
CA SER A 351 1.09 10.49 38.81
C SER A 351 1.32 11.11 37.44
N GLY A 352 1.32 10.28 36.41
CA GLY A 352 1.52 10.72 35.03
C GLY A 352 1.25 9.61 34.05
N THR A 353 1.25 9.94 32.77
CA THR A 353 1.09 8.96 31.70
C THR A 353 2.02 9.32 30.55
N GLY A 354 2.37 8.35 29.74
CA GLY A 354 3.25 8.60 28.61
C GLY A 354 3.34 7.44 27.65
N VAL A 355 4.02 7.72 26.56
CA VAL A 355 4.34 6.78 25.48
C VAL A 355 5.84 6.86 25.19
N CYS A 356 6.48 5.73 25.00
CA CYS A 356 7.90 5.74 24.67
C CYS A 356 8.28 4.55 23.78
N PHE A 357 9.39 4.74 23.08
CA PHE A 357 10.05 3.69 22.30
C PHE A 357 11.35 3.30 23.00
N THR A 358 11.72 2.03 22.94
CA THR A 358 13.00 1.55 23.50
C THR A 358 14.20 2.12 22.77
N ARG A 359 14.04 2.54 21.51
CA ARG A 359 15.04 3.23 20.68
C ARG A 359 14.38 4.37 19.92
N ASN A 360 15.16 5.32 19.42
CA ASN A 360 14.60 6.37 18.55
C ASN A 360 14.03 5.76 17.25
N PRO A 361 12.73 5.88 16.99
CA PRO A 361 12.09 5.25 15.84
C PRO A 361 12.49 5.89 14.50
N SER A 362 13.01 7.12 14.52
CA SER A 362 13.40 7.84 13.32
C SER A 362 14.86 7.56 12.93
N THR A 363 15.79 7.58 13.92
CA THR A 363 17.22 7.43 13.67
C THR A 363 17.74 6.02 13.96
N GLY A 364 17.04 5.23 14.75
CA GLY A 364 17.47 3.91 15.22
C GLY A 364 18.42 3.94 16.43
N GLU A 365 18.84 5.11 16.90
CA GLU A 365 19.74 5.24 18.05
C GLU A 365 19.19 4.53 19.28
N ASN A 366 20.06 3.82 20.00
CA ASN A 366 19.74 3.15 21.25
C ASN A 366 19.60 4.15 22.41
N LEU A 367 18.53 4.96 22.35
CA LEU A 367 18.17 5.96 23.33
C LEU A 367 16.66 5.89 23.56
N LEU A 368 16.26 5.85 24.84
CA LEU A 368 14.84 5.91 25.21
C LEU A 368 14.22 7.20 24.62
N TYR A 369 13.20 7.05 23.81
CA TYR A 369 12.58 8.12 23.06
C TYR A 369 11.09 8.16 23.31
N GLY A 370 10.54 9.32 23.67
CA GLY A 370 9.11 9.40 23.95
C GLY A 370 8.71 10.64 24.70
N GLU A 371 7.47 10.65 25.14
CA GLU A 371 6.81 11.81 25.75
C GLU A 371 5.96 11.38 26.93
N TYR A 372 5.82 12.25 27.90
CA TYR A 372 4.95 12.03 29.06
C TYR A 372 4.33 13.34 29.55
N LEU A 373 3.28 13.21 30.33
CA LEU A 373 2.65 14.31 31.05
C LEU A 373 2.43 13.93 32.52
N VAL A 374 2.80 14.84 33.43
CA VAL A 374 2.46 14.75 34.84
C VAL A 374 1.00 15.17 35.04
N ASN A 375 0.31 14.49 35.94
CA ASN A 375 -1.08 14.76 36.27
C ASN A 375 -2.01 14.82 35.04
N ALA A 376 -1.98 13.77 34.22
CA ALA A 376 -2.70 13.67 32.95
C ALA A 376 -3.23 12.26 32.72
N GLN A 377 -4.29 12.13 31.92
CA GLN A 377 -4.74 10.84 31.35
C GLN A 377 -4.11 10.57 29.99
N GLY A 378 -4.17 9.31 29.49
CA GLY A 378 -3.58 8.92 28.23
C GLY A 378 -4.08 9.70 27.02
N GLU A 379 -5.33 10.10 27.03
CA GLU A 379 -5.95 10.94 26.00
C GLU A 379 -5.25 12.31 25.87
N ASP A 380 -4.87 12.91 26.98
CA ASP A 380 -4.22 14.23 27.00
C ASP A 380 -2.86 14.23 26.29
N VAL A 381 -2.17 13.06 26.25
CA VAL A 381 -0.90 12.87 25.51
C VAL A 381 -1.17 12.60 24.03
N VAL A 382 -2.12 11.71 23.74
CA VAL A 382 -2.33 11.20 22.37
C VAL A 382 -3.10 12.21 21.52
N ALA A 383 -4.11 12.91 22.10
CA ALA A 383 -4.90 13.91 21.38
C ALA A 383 -4.20 15.28 21.27
N GLY A 384 -3.05 15.47 21.91
CA GLY A 384 -2.31 16.73 21.81
C GLY A 384 -2.94 17.93 22.56
N ILE A 385 -3.89 17.68 23.45
CA ILE A 385 -4.61 18.70 24.24
C ILE A 385 -3.61 19.54 25.08
N ARG A 386 -2.54 18.91 25.54
CA ARG A 386 -1.42 19.52 26.26
C ARG A 386 -0.12 19.17 25.56
N THR A 387 0.84 20.10 25.54
CA THR A 387 2.20 19.80 25.02
C THR A 387 2.92 18.85 25.98
N PRO A 388 3.27 17.64 25.53
CA PRO A 388 3.96 16.67 26.37
C PRO A 388 5.42 17.10 26.62
N GLU A 389 6.01 16.54 27.68
CA GLU A 389 7.42 16.72 28.01
C GLU A 389 8.25 15.53 27.48
N ASP A 390 9.51 15.80 27.13
CA ASP A 390 10.46 14.77 26.72
C ASP A 390 10.64 13.73 27.84
N ILE A 391 10.60 12.45 27.48
CA ILE A 391 10.67 11.32 28.42
C ILE A 391 11.92 11.36 29.33
N LEU A 392 13.03 11.95 28.86
CA LEU A 392 14.26 12.04 29.64
C LEU A 392 14.12 12.99 30.82
N THR A 393 13.20 13.98 30.75
CA THR A 393 12.92 14.91 31.86
C THR A 393 12.17 14.23 33.01
N MET A 394 11.49 13.10 32.74
CA MET A 394 10.81 12.26 33.74
C MET A 394 11.77 11.79 34.85
N LYS A 395 13.08 11.66 34.55
CA LYS A 395 14.11 11.35 35.53
C LYS A 395 14.16 12.34 36.71
N SER A 396 13.78 13.59 36.46
CA SER A 396 13.73 14.62 37.49
C SER A 396 12.35 14.72 38.16
N ALA A 397 11.27 14.54 37.37
CA ALA A 397 9.91 14.69 37.87
C ALA A 397 9.42 13.44 38.63
N LEU A 398 9.69 12.25 38.13
CA LEU A 398 9.25 10.96 38.66
C LEU A 398 10.40 9.94 38.70
N PRO A 399 11.46 10.16 39.52
CA PRO A 399 12.72 9.42 39.43
C PRO A 399 12.59 7.90 39.52
N GLN A 400 11.80 7.41 40.50
CA GLN A 400 11.64 5.97 40.72
C GLN A 400 10.88 5.31 39.53
N ALA A 401 9.83 5.96 39.07
CA ALA A 401 9.06 5.45 37.93
C ALA A 401 9.90 5.46 36.64
N TYR A 402 10.81 6.45 36.46
CA TYR A 402 11.76 6.47 35.35
C TYR A 402 12.74 5.30 35.41
N GLU A 403 13.32 4.99 36.57
CA GLU A 403 14.20 3.83 36.75
C GLU A 403 13.48 2.50 36.47
N ASP A 404 12.22 2.39 36.91
CA ASP A 404 11.38 1.23 36.63
C ASP A 404 11.07 1.12 35.13
N LEU A 405 10.81 2.26 34.46
CA LEU A 405 10.56 2.30 33.02
C LEU A 405 11.77 1.82 32.23
N VAL A 406 12.96 2.35 32.51
CA VAL A 406 14.21 1.94 31.84
C VAL A 406 14.44 0.42 31.98
N ARG A 407 14.27 -0.14 33.19
CA ARG A 407 14.39 -1.60 33.37
C ARG A 407 13.38 -2.40 32.57
N ASN A 408 12.14 -1.91 32.54
CA ASN A 408 11.06 -2.59 31.82
C ASN A 408 11.27 -2.52 30.30
N THR A 409 11.76 -1.40 29.78
CA THR A 409 12.06 -1.24 28.33
C THR A 409 13.21 -2.16 27.90
N GLU A 410 14.29 -2.24 28.70
CA GLU A 410 15.39 -3.20 28.45
C GLU A 410 14.92 -4.67 28.47
N LEU A 411 14.06 -5.02 29.44
CA LEU A 411 13.49 -6.36 29.53
C LEU A 411 12.63 -6.69 28.29
N LEU A 412 11.80 -5.76 27.86
CA LEU A 412 10.91 -5.93 26.70
C LEU A 412 11.70 -6.09 25.41
N GLU A 413 12.70 -5.22 25.17
CA GLU A 413 13.53 -5.31 23.97
C GLU A 413 14.31 -6.64 23.91
N LYS A 414 14.88 -7.08 25.03
CA LYS A 414 15.54 -8.40 25.12
C LYS A 414 14.57 -9.57 24.90
N HIS A 415 13.34 -9.46 25.43
CA HIS A 415 12.34 -10.53 25.31
C HIS A 415 11.82 -10.66 23.86
N TYR A 416 11.41 -9.54 23.26
CA TYR A 416 10.86 -9.53 21.90
C TYR A 416 11.93 -9.53 20.81
N LYS A 417 13.19 -9.23 21.16
CA LYS A 417 14.33 -9.12 20.23
C LYS A 417 14.04 -8.13 19.10
N ASP A 418 13.43 -7.02 19.47
CA ASP A 418 13.03 -5.95 18.56
C ASP A 418 12.66 -4.70 19.35
N MET A 419 12.80 -3.51 18.75
CA MET A 419 12.38 -2.24 19.32
C MET A 419 10.88 -2.28 19.67
N GLN A 420 10.54 -1.79 20.87
CA GLN A 420 9.18 -1.77 21.37
C GLN A 420 8.64 -0.34 21.46
N ASP A 421 7.36 -0.20 21.14
CA ASP A 421 6.49 0.95 21.37
C ASP A 421 5.63 0.65 22.60
N ILE A 422 5.63 1.52 23.59
CA ILE A 422 5.15 1.26 24.94
C ILE A 422 4.22 2.37 25.40
N GLU A 423 3.06 2.01 25.89
CA GLU A 423 2.16 2.90 26.65
C GLU A 423 2.27 2.57 28.15
N PHE A 424 2.44 3.59 28.97
CA PHE A 424 2.56 3.41 30.42
C PHE A 424 1.80 4.49 31.21
N THR A 425 1.47 4.17 32.46
CA THR A 425 0.91 5.14 33.40
C THR A 425 1.57 4.97 34.77
N VAL A 426 1.88 6.07 35.38
CA VAL A 426 2.34 6.14 36.79
C VAL A 426 1.18 6.60 37.66
N GLN A 427 0.75 5.78 38.57
CA GLN A 427 -0.24 6.16 39.58
C GLN A 427 0.41 6.19 40.97
N GLU A 428 0.44 7.38 41.61
CA GLU A 428 0.99 7.58 42.95
C GLU A 428 2.40 6.97 43.11
N GLY A 429 3.27 7.22 42.12
CA GLY A 429 4.67 6.75 42.06
C GLY A 429 4.87 5.33 41.58
N LYS A 430 3.80 4.55 41.36
CA LYS A 430 3.91 3.17 40.86
C LYS A 430 3.68 3.13 39.36
N LEU A 431 4.65 2.56 38.63
CA LEU A 431 4.61 2.37 37.17
C LEU A 431 3.76 1.15 36.80
N TYR A 432 2.89 1.31 35.80
CA TYR A 432 2.12 0.28 35.14
C TYR A 432 2.33 0.30 33.63
N MET A 433 2.51 -0.87 33.03
CA MET A 433 2.59 -1.05 31.60
C MET A 433 1.19 -1.30 31.05
N LEU A 434 0.75 -0.52 30.06
CA LEU A 434 -0.61 -0.59 29.50
C LEU A 434 -0.64 -1.29 28.14
N GLN A 435 0.44 -1.17 27.38
CA GLN A 435 0.58 -1.79 26.06
C GLN A 435 2.05 -1.89 25.70
N THR A 436 2.41 -2.93 24.94
CA THR A 436 3.63 -2.99 24.16
C THR A 436 3.33 -3.55 22.77
N ARG A 437 4.09 -3.06 21.79
CA ARG A 437 4.02 -3.56 20.41
C ARG A 437 5.36 -3.34 19.72
N SER A 438 5.64 -4.05 18.63
CA SER A 438 6.74 -3.71 17.74
C SER A 438 6.60 -2.26 17.32
N GLY A 439 7.64 -1.46 17.57
CA GLY A 439 7.62 -0.04 17.28
C GLY A 439 7.60 0.23 15.79
N LYS A 440 6.62 1.02 15.33
CA LYS A 440 6.66 1.58 13.98
C LYS A 440 7.84 2.54 13.88
N ARG A 441 8.59 2.42 12.80
CA ARG A 441 9.86 3.12 12.60
C ARG A 441 10.04 3.50 11.15
N THR A 442 10.94 4.43 10.89
CA THR A 442 11.33 4.81 9.53
C THR A 442 12.23 3.77 8.90
N GLY A 443 12.44 3.85 7.60
CA GLY A 443 13.37 2.98 6.89
C GLY A 443 14.79 3.05 7.48
N ALA A 444 15.29 4.26 7.75
CA ALA A 444 16.59 4.47 8.37
C ALA A 444 16.68 3.84 9.77
N GLY A 445 15.67 4.10 10.61
CA GLY A 445 15.57 3.49 11.93
C GLY A 445 15.50 1.97 11.86
N ALA A 446 14.74 1.39 10.91
CA ALA A 446 14.60 -0.05 10.78
C ALA A 446 15.92 -0.75 10.45
N VAL A 447 16.65 -0.22 9.47
CA VAL A 447 17.94 -0.78 9.05
C VAL A 447 18.98 -0.63 10.16
N LYS A 448 19.09 0.57 10.76
CA LYS A 448 20.02 0.84 11.87
C LYS A 448 19.77 -0.09 13.06
N ILE A 449 18.51 -0.22 13.49
CA ILE A 449 18.12 -1.11 14.59
C ILE A 449 18.47 -2.56 14.26
N ALA A 450 18.19 -3.04 13.06
CA ALA A 450 18.49 -4.41 12.65
C ALA A 450 20.00 -4.68 12.68
N VAL A 451 20.82 -3.71 12.22
CA VAL A 451 22.28 -3.80 12.27
C VAL A 451 22.79 -3.84 13.71
N ASP A 452 22.34 -2.89 14.54
CA ASP A 452 22.77 -2.82 15.95
C ASP A 452 22.39 -4.08 16.74
N LEU A 453 21.17 -4.62 16.53
CA LEU A 453 20.74 -5.85 17.21
C LEU A 453 21.59 -7.07 16.83
N VAL A 454 22.14 -7.12 15.62
CA VAL A 454 23.11 -8.16 15.22
C VAL A 454 24.47 -7.91 15.87
N GLU A 455 24.96 -6.67 15.87
CA GLU A 455 26.24 -6.29 16.49
C GLU A 455 26.23 -6.53 18.01
N ASP A 456 25.11 -6.24 18.67
CA ASP A 456 24.88 -6.54 20.09
C ASP A 456 24.69 -8.05 20.39
N GLY A 457 24.62 -8.90 19.35
CA GLY A 457 24.41 -10.34 19.48
C GLY A 457 23.02 -10.75 19.97
N MET A 458 22.04 -9.85 19.90
CA MET A 458 20.65 -10.14 20.27
C MET A 458 19.89 -10.97 19.22
N ILE A 459 20.21 -10.75 17.94
CA ILE A 459 19.66 -11.51 16.81
C ILE A 459 20.80 -11.91 15.85
N ASP A 460 20.53 -12.85 14.96
CA ASP A 460 21.41 -13.19 13.85
C ASP A 460 21.05 -12.41 12.57
N LYS A 461 21.91 -12.47 11.55
CA LYS A 461 21.67 -11.82 10.25
C LYS A 461 20.38 -12.30 9.61
N ARG A 462 20.02 -13.58 9.76
CA ARG A 462 18.79 -14.17 9.22
C ARG A 462 17.58 -13.44 9.77
N ARG A 463 17.54 -13.25 11.10
CA ARG A 463 16.45 -12.55 11.77
C ARG A 463 16.44 -11.07 11.40
N ALA A 464 17.59 -10.42 11.27
CA ALA A 464 17.70 -9.03 10.83
C ALA A 464 17.05 -8.82 9.46
N VAL A 465 17.35 -9.68 8.48
CA VAL A 465 16.73 -9.64 7.14
C VAL A 465 15.22 -9.88 7.18
N GLN A 466 14.72 -10.68 8.13
CA GLN A 466 13.28 -10.95 8.27
C GLN A 466 12.49 -9.79 8.90
N ILE A 467 13.09 -8.98 9.79
CA ILE A 467 12.37 -7.93 10.52
C ILE A 467 12.33 -6.57 9.80
N VAL A 468 13.23 -6.35 8.83
CA VAL A 468 13.20 -5.15 7.99
C VAL A 468 12.21 -5.39 6.85
N GLU A 469 11.15 -4.60 6.80
CA GLU A 469 10.16 -4.72 5.73
C GLU A 469 10.68 -4.11 4.41
N PRO A 470 10.29 -4.63 3.23
CA PRO A 470 10.66 -4.04 1.94
C PRO A 470 10.28 -2.56 1.81
N THR A 471 9.17 -2.15 2.43
CA THR A 471 8.71 -0.76 2.52
C THR A 471 9.71 0.14 3.26
N HIS A 472 10.44 -0.38 4.25
CA HIS A 472 11.49 0.37 4.95
C HIS A 472 12.66 0.70 4.01
N VAL A 473 13.03 -0.23 3.14
CA VAL A 473 14.07 0.02 2.13
C VAL A 473 13.58 1.00 1.07
N ASP A 474 12.32 0.89 0.66
CA ASP A 474 11.69 1.82 -0.26
C ASP A 474 11.77 3.28 0.22
N GLN A 475 11.48 3.52 1.51
CA GLN A 475 11.61 4.84 2.13
C GLN A 475 13.01 5.45 2.02
N LEU A 476 14.05 4.62 2.09
CA LEU A 476 15.45 5.06 1.96
C LEU A 476 15.84 5.43 0.52
N LEU A 477 15.05 5.02 -0.43
CA LEU A 477 15.23 5.30 -1.86
C LEU A 477 14.47 6.56 -2.30
N HIS A 478 13.73 7.20 -1.38
CA HIS A 478 13.04 8.46 -1.68
C HIS A 478 13.99 9.67 -1.72
N PRO A 479 13.62 10.69 -2.48
CA PRO A 479 14.42 11.90 -2.61
C PRO A 479 14.69 12.59 -1.29
N GLN A 480 15.89 13.16 -1.16
CA GLN A 480 16.28 14.12 -0.12
C GLN A 480 16.38 15.52 -0.73
N PHE A 481 16.49 16.57 0.06
CA PHE A 481 16.81 17.88 -0.49
C PHE A 481 18.27 17.90 -0.99
N LYS A 482 18.46 18.48 -2.18
CA LYS A 482 19.76 18.48 -2.86
C LYS A 482 20.79 19.35 -2.16
N ASP A 483 20.37 20.48 -1.61
CA ASP A 483 21.21 21.43 -0.91
C ASP A 483 20.40 22.14 0.18
N GLU A 484 20.68 21.80 1.43
CA GLU A 484 20.01 22.40 2.59
C GLU A 484 20.34 23.89 2.76
N SER A 485 21.51 24.31 2.32
CA SER A 485 21.91 25.71 2.41
C SER A 485 21.12 26.61 1.45
N ALA A 486 20.61 26.06 0.36
CA ALA A 486 19.89 26.80 -0.66
C ALA A 486 18.51 27.31 -0.21
N TYR A 487 17.87 26.66 0.76
CA TYR A 487 16.53 27.03 1.25
C TYR A 487 16.50 27.59 2.67
N ALA A 488 17.62 27.70 3.33
CA ALA A 488 17.68 28.16 4.73
C ALA A 488 17.01 29.53 4.98
N ALA A 489 16.98 30.39 3.97
CA ALA A 489 16.31 31.70 4.04
C ALA A 489 14.79 31.63 3.83
N ASP A 490 14.27 30.52 3.29
CA ASP A 490 12.87 30.29 3.01
C ASP A 490 12.16 29.43 4.06
N VAL A 491 12.87 29.05 5.13
CA VAL A 491 12.26 28.36 6.28
C VAL A 491 11.33 29.33 6.99
N ILE A 492 10.05 28.96 7.06
CA ILE A 492 8.99 29.79 7.65
C ILE A 492 8.57 29.32 9.05
N GLY A 493 8.96 28.11 9.43
CA GLY A 493 8.71 27.58 10.77
C GLY A 493 9.27 26.19 10.96
N VAL A 494 9.20 25.69 12.19
CA VAL A 494 9.71 24.39 12.58
C VAL A 494 8.68 23.68 13.45
N GLY A 495 8.39 22.42 13.13
CA GLY A 495 7.60 21.50 13.93
C GLY A 495 8.44 20.30 14.40
N LEU A 496 7.78 19.29 14.92
CA LEU A 496 8.43 18.04 15.29
C LEU A 496 8.74 17.20 14.06
N PRO A 497 9.96 16.64 13.93
CA PRO A 497 10.36 15.78 12.81
C PRO A 497 9.71 14.40 12.94
N ALA A 498 8.41 14.33 12.66
CA ALA A 498 7.58 13.19 12.98
C ALA A 498 7.79 11.98 12.04
N SER A 499 8.11 12.24 10.77
CA SER A 499 8.53 11.21 9.82
C SER A 499 9.50 11.82 8.81
N PRO A 500 10.74 11.27 8.68
CA PRO A 500 11.79 11.87 7.88
C PRO A 500 11.50 11.78 6.37
N GLY A 501 12.36 12.46 5.61
CA GLY A 501 12.26 12.59 4.16
C GLY A 501 11.99 14.04 3.74
N ALA A 502 11.97 14.27 2.45
CA ALA A 502 11.65 15.56 1.87
C ALA A 502 10.36 15.47 1.03
N ALA A 503 9.40 16.31 1.32
CA ALA A 503 8.17 16.41 0.55
C ALA A 503 8.02 17.81 -0.06
N VAL A 504 7.51 17.86 -1.28
CA VAL A 504 7.25 19.10 -2.02
C VAL A 504 5.88 18.99 -2.69
N GLY A 505 4.97 19.90 -2.37
CA GLY A 505 3.63 19.84 -2.91
C GLY A 505 2.83 21.13 -2.74
N GLN A 506 1.66 21.17 -3.37
CA GLN A 506 0.70 22.24 -3.20
C GLN A 506 -0.07 22.05 -1.89
N VAL A 507 -0.25 23.11 -1.13
CA VAL A 507 -1.01 23.11 0.13
C VAL A 507 -2.47 22.71 -0.15
N VAL A 508 -2.98 21.74 0.61
CA VAL A 508 -4.39 21.33 0.64
C VAL A 508 -4.85 21.17 2.08
N PHE A 509 -6.13 21.41 2.35
CA PHE A 509 -6.68 21.44 3.70
C PHE A 509 -7.72 20.35 3.99
N ASN A 510 -8.07 19.52 3.02
CA ASN A 510 -9.00 18.41 3.20
C ASN A 510 -8.59 17.18 2.37
N THR A 511 -9.16 16.06 2.76
CA THR A 511 -8.93 14.74 2.16
C THR A 511 -9.34 14.70 0.69
N GLU A 512 -10.51 15.22 0.36
CA GLU A 512 -11.09 15.16 -0.98
C GLU A 512 -10.22 15.89 -2.02
N THR A 513 -9.74 17.09 -1.66
CA THR A 513 -8.83 17.87 -2.54
C THR A 513 -7.49 17.16 -2.72
N ALA A 514 -6.96 16.52 -1.67
CA ALA A 514 -5.71 15.75 -1.77
C ALA A 514 -5.88 14.55 -2.71
N GLU A 515 -6.94 13.78 -2.55
CA GLU A 515 -7.27 12.63 -3.40
C GLU A 515 -7.50 13.06 -4.86
N GLU A 516 -8.19 14.20 -5.10
CA GLU A 516 -8.41 14.75 -6.44
C GLU A 516 -7.10 15.17 -7.13
N LEU A 517 -6.23 15.90 -6.44
CA LEU A 517 -4.94 16.32 -7.01
C LEU A 517 -4.05 15.14 -7.33
N ASN A 518 -4.00 14.15 -6.43
CA ASN A 518 -3.24 12.93 -6.65
C ASN A 518 -3.75 12.14 -7.87
N SER A 519 -5.05 12.05 -8.06
CA SER A 519 -5.64 11.41 -9.26
C SER A 519 -5.28 12.12 -10.58
N GLN A 520 -4.94 13.42 -10.49
CA GLN A 520 -4.44 14.23 -11.61
C GLN A 520 -2.91 14.19 -11.75
N GLY A 521 -2.20 13.37 -10.95
CA GLY A 521 -0.75 13.31 -10.94
C GLY A 521 -0.06 14.56 -10.37
N LYS A 522 -0.78 15.41 -9.62
CA LYS A 522 -0.24 16.61 -8.98
C LYS A 522 0.17 16.32 -7.55
N LYS A 523 1.30 16.87 -7.13
CA LYS A 523 1.86 16.72 -5.79
C LYS A 523 1.20 17.69 -4.82
N CYS A 524 0.76 17.20 -3.66
CA CYS A 524 0.18 18.02 -2.61
C CYS A 524 0.76 17.72 -1.23
N VAL A 525 0.62 18.66 -0.32
CA VAL A 525 0.92 18.54 1.11
C VAL A 525 -0.38 18.80 1.87
N LEU A 526 -0.80 17.81 2.65
CA LEU A 526 -1.98 17.92 3.49
C LEU A 526 -1.64 18.72 4.76
N VAL A 527 -2.40 19.81 5.00
CA VAL A 527 -2.23 20.69 6.16
C VAL A 527 -3.48 20.67 7.00
N ARG A 528 -3.33 20.30 8.27
CA ARG A 528 -4.45 20.20 9.22
C ARG A 528 -4.09 20.87 10.55
N VAL A 529 -5.09 21.23 11.36
CA VAL A 529 -4.84 21.58 12.76
C VAL A 529 -4.31 20.33 13.49
N GLU A 530 -4.99 19.24 13.37
CA GLU A 530 -4.60 17.87 13.76
C GLU A 530 -5.28 16.88 12.81
N THR A 531 -4.68 15.71 12.60
CA THR A 531 -5.31 14.69 11.74
C THR A 531 -6.17 13.76 12.58
N SER A 532 -7.30 13.41 12.03
CA SER A 532 -8.22 12.41 12.54
C SER A 532 -8.18 11.12 11.69
N PRO A 533 -8.81 10.04 12.16
CA PRO A 533 -8.95 8.82 11.36
C PRO A 533 -9.66 8.99 10.02
N GLU A 534 -10.46 10.03 9.88
CA GLU A 534 -11.13 10.39 8.62
C GLU A 534 -10.17 10.93 7.55
N ASP A 535 -9.03 11.49 7.97
CA ASP A 535 -8.02 12.07 7.06
C ASP A 535 -7.13 11.03 6.39
N VAL A 536 -7.24 9.75 6.74
CA VAL A 536 -6.39 8.65 6.24
C VAL A 536 -6.29 8.62 4.71
N GLY A 537 -7.39 8.86 4.00
CA GLY A 537 -7.38 8.93 2.53
C GLY A 537 -6.52 10.07 1.99
N GLY A 538 -6.68 11.27 2.54
CA GLY A 538 -5.91 12.46 2.16
C GLY A 538 -4.44 12.35 2.53
N MET A 539 -4.14 11.78 3.71
CA MET A 539 -2.77 11.51 4.14
C MET A 539 -2.05 10.54 3.19
N ASN A 540 -2.78 9.53 2.68
CA ASN A 540 -2.22 8.60 1.71
C ASN A 540 -2.00 9.24 0.34
N ALA A 541 -2.86 10.16 -0.08
CA ALA A 541 -2.76 10.86 -1.35
C ALA A 541 -1.66 11.94 -1.37
N ALA A 542 -1.37 12.58 -0.23
CA ALA A 542 -0.39 13.64 -0.11
C ALA A 542 1.06 13.14 -0.16
N GLU A 543 1.99 13.95 -0.66
CA GLU A 543 3.44 13.70 -0.58
C GLU A 543 3.98 13.91 0.84
N GLY A 544 3.35 14.79 1.62
CA GLY A 544 3.72 15.09 2.99
C GLY A 544 2.56 15.63 3.81
N ILE A 545 2.73 15.59 5.14
CA ILE A 545 1.72 15.98 6.12
C ILE A 545 2.30 17.02 7.06
N LEU A 546 1.55 18.11 7.28
CA LEU A 546 1.87 19.19 8.19
C LEU A 546 0.73 19.41 9.17
N THR A 547 1.01 19.36 10.48
CA THR A 547 -0.01 19.63 11.49
C THR A 547 0.41 20.70 12.50
N ALA A 548 -0.56 21.52 12.93
CA ALA A 548 -0.36 22.54 13.96
C ALA A 548 -0.21 21.91 15.35
N ARG A 549 -0.93 20.81 15.61
CA ARG A 549 -0.93 20.06 16.87
C ARG A 549 -0.48 18.62 16.66
N GLY A 550 -0.18 17.97 17.79
CA GLY A 550 0.21 16.56 17.82
C GLY A 550 1.70 16.39 18.10
N GLY A 551 2.03 15.42 18.92
CA GLY A 551 3.40 15.01 19.23
C GLY A 551 3.92 13.96 18.25
N MET A 552 5.11 13.44 18.56
CA MET A 552 5.77 12.37 17.78
C MET A 552 5.00 11.05 17.77
N THR A 553 4.00 10.92 18.62
CA THR A 553 3.14 9.74 18.76
C THR A 553 1.70 10.01 18.32
N SER A 554 1.41 11.20 17.80
CA SER A 554 0.10 11.58 17.28
C SER A 554 -0.33 10.71 16.09
N HIS A 555 -1.61 10.76 15.76
CA HIS A 555 -2.17 10.03 14.61
C HIS A 555 -1.40 10.35 13.31
N ALA A 556 -1.17 11.65 13.03
CA ALA A 556 -0.38 12.08 11.88
C ALA A 556 1.00 11.42 11.83
N ALA A 557 1.74 11.47 12.94
CA ALA A 557 3.09 10.93 13.04
C ALA A 557 3.14 9.40 12.87
N VAL A 558 2.22 8.67 13.51
CA VAL A 558 2.20 7.20 13.48
C VAL A 558 1.82 6.69 12.10
N VAL A 559 0.81 7.28 11.47
CA VAL A 559 0.36 6.88 10.13
C VAL A 559 1.40 7.24 9.07
N ALA A 560 1.94 8.47 9.10
CA ALA A 560 2.96 8.91 8.16
C ALA A 560 4.20 8.00 8.20
N ARG A 561 4.72 7.69 9.39
CA ARG A 561 5.83 6.73 9.54
C ARG A 561 5.47 5.34 9.02
N GLY A 562 4.24 4.92 9.27
CA GLY A 562 3.77 3.63 8.77
C GLY A 562 3.82 3.53 7.23
N TRP A 563 3.72 4.64 6.53
CA TRP A 563 3.70 4.72 5.07
C TRP A 563 4.96 5.33 4.44
N GLY A 564 5.94 5.71 5.25
CA GLY A 564 7.15 6.38 4.79
C GLY A 564 6.91 7.77 4.20
N LYS A 565 5.81 8.40 4.56
CA LYS A 565 5.50 9.76 4.12
C LYS A 565 6.14 10.78 5.05
N THR A 566 6.67 11.84 4.47
CA THR A 566 7.23 12.95 5.23
C THR A 566 6.16 13.59 6.12
N CYS A 567 6.47 13.78 7.40
CA CYS A 567 5.54 14.41 8.33
C CYS A 567 6.27 15.40 9.25
N VAL A 568 5.73 16.62 9.31
CA VAL A 568 6.08 17.62 10.31
C VAL A 568 4.84 17.85 11.17
N SER A 569 4.89 17.49 12.45
CA SER A 569 3.74 17.61 13.36
C SER A 569 3.99 18.59 14.48
N GLY A 570 2.93 19.03 15.17
CA GLY A 570 3.06 19.89 16.33
C GLY A 570 3.73 21.24 16.08
N CYS A 571 3.55 21.81 14.90
CA CYS A 571 4.07 23.12 14.55
C CYS A 571 3.21 24.18 15.25
N SER A 572 3.52 24.49 16.52
CA SER A 572 2.67 25.31 17.42
C SER A 572 2.43 26.74 16.96
N GLU A 573 3.30 27.28 16.10
CA GLU A 573 3.13 28.60 15.49
C GLU A 573 2.26 28.58 14.23
N LEU A 574 1.91 27.39 13.73
CA LEU A 574 1.07 27.22 12.55
C LEU A 574 -0.39 27.53 12.89
N VAL A 575 -0.94 28.49 12.22
CA VAL A 575 -2.37 28.81 12.26
C VAL A 575 -3.01 28.32 10.98
N VAL A 576 -3.94 27.39 11.10
CA VAL A 576 -4.70 26.81 9.97
C VAL A 576 -6.14 27.26 10.03
N ASP A 577 -6.63 27.79 8.93
CA ASP A 577 -8.05 28.12 8.71
C ASP A 577 -8.58 27.23 7.58
N GLU A 578 -9.12 26.11 7.97
CA GLU A 578 -9.58 25.07 7.03
C GLU A 578 -10.82 25.51 6.25
N GLU A 579 -11.70 26.32 6.87
CA GLU A 579 -12.90 26.86 6.19
C GLU A 579 -12.55 27.85 5.08
N ASN A 580 -11.60 28.75 5.35
CA ASN A 580 -11.17 29.78 4.39
C ASN A 580 -9.94 29.36 3.57
N ARG A 581 -9.44 28.12 3.77
CA ARG A 581 -8.37 27.47 3.00
C ARG A 581 -7.07 28.29 2.95
N TRP A 582 -6.53 28.61 4.12
CA TRP A 582 -5.24 29.26 4.25
C TRP A 582 -4.52 28.81 5.54
N LEU A 583 -3.21 28.92 5.51
CA LEU A 583 -2.35 28.77 6.68
C LEU A 583 -1.51 30.05 6.90
N SER A 584 -1.06 30.25 8.14
CA SER A 584 -0.08 31.29 8.47
C SER A 584 0.99 30.70 9.38
N LEU A 585 2.26 30.90 9.02
CA LEU A 585 3.42 30.40 9.77
C LEU A 585 4.58 31.39 9.58
N GLY A 586 5.26 31.77 10.69
CA GLY A 586 6.38 32.74 10.63
C GLY A 586 6.03 34.09 10.01
N GLY A 587 4.77 34.52 10.12
CA GLY A 587 4.28 35.76 9.49
C GLY A 587 4.00 35.64 7.97
N VAL A 588 4.20 34.47 7.37
CA VAL A 588 3.88 34.17 5.97
C VAL A 588 2.50 33.54 5.90
N LYS A 589 1.65 34.05 4.99
CA LYS A 589 0.34 33.45 4.72
C LYS A 589 0.38 32.70 3.39
N LEU A 590 -0.04 31.42 3.40
CA LEU A 590 -0.17 30.57 2.22
C LEU A 590 -1.63 30.16 2.04
N HIS A 591 -2.08 30.10 0.79
CA HIS A 591 -3.41 29.68 0.39
C HIS A 591 -3.38 28.28 -0.25
N GLU A 592 -4.54 27.66 -0.36
CA GLU A 592 -4.67 26.41 -1.11
C GLU A 592 -4.08 26.55 -2.52
N GLY A 593 -3.26 25.58 -2.91
CA GLY A 593 -2.54 25.57 -4.18
C GLY A 593 -1.16 26.25 -4.16
N ASP A 594 -0.81 27.00 -3.11
CA ASP A 594 0.56 27.53 -2.94
C ASP A 594 1.54 26.38 -2.65
N TRP A 595 2.80 26.56 -3.06
CA TRP A 595 3.80 25.52 -2.87
C TRP A 595 4.48 25.60 -1.51
N VAL A 596 4.64 24.43 -0.89
CA VAL A 596 5.38 24.23 0.36
C VAL A 596 6.28 23.00 0.24
N SER A 597 7.41 23.05 0.90
CA SER A 597 8.32 21.92 1.07
C SER A 597 8.47 21.61 2.56
N LEU A 598 8.55 20.33 2.90
CA LEU A 598 8.70 19.83 4.27
C LEU A 598 10.00 19.06 4.39
N ASN A 599 10.83 19.39 5.38
CA ASN A 599 11.93 18.55 5.80
C ASN A 599 11.50 17.76 7.05
N GLY A 600 11.07 16.54 6.86
CA GLY A 600 10.63 15.69 7.95
C GLY A 600 11.78 15.19 8.84
N THR A 601 13.04 15.38 8.44
CA THR A 601 14.22 15.01 9.25
C THR A 601 14.55 16.10 10.26
N THR A 602 14.42 17.38 9.87
CA THR A 602 14.72 18.53 10.73
C THR A 602 13.47 19.14 11.35
N GLY A 603 12.29 18.86 10.79
CA GLY A 603 11.02 19.47 11.18
C GLY A 603 10.75 20.81 10.50
N GLU A 604 11.57 21.24 9.54
CA GLU A 604 11.45 22.53 8.88
C GLU A 604 10.30 22.58 7.88
N VAL A 605 9.57 23.67 7.90
CA VAL A 605 8.57 24.03 6.92
C VAL A 605 9.12 25.14 6.04
N ILE A 606 9.20 24.92 4.76
CA ILE A 606 9.91 25.76 3.80
C ILE A 606 8.93 26.29 2.78
N ARG A 607 8.97 27.59 2.52
CA ARG A 607 8.15 28.23 1.51
C ARG A 607 8.64 27.91 0.10
N GLY A 608 7.74 27.46 -0.77
CA GLY A 608 8.03 27.23 -2.20
C GLY A 608 8.48 25.80 -2.51
N GLN A 609 9.06 25.62 -3.69
CA GLN A 609 9.55 24.35 -4.20
C GLN A 609 11.06 24.25 -4.02
N VAL A 610 11.51 23.27 -3.26
CA VAL A 610 12.95 22.96 -3.09
C VAL A 610 13.32 21.78 -3.98
N GLU A 611 14.50 21.84 -4.62
CA GLU A 611 15.00 20.77 -5.49
C GLU A 611 15.34 19.52 -4.67
N LEU A 612 14.85 18.35 -5.12
CA LEU A 612 15.11 17.06 -4.51
C LEU A 612 16.34 16.40 -5.16
N ALA A 613 17.15 15.70 -4.38
CA ALA A 613 18.24 14.85 -4.84
C ALA A 613 17.82 13.37 -4.84
N PRO A 614 18.34 12.54 -5.75
CA PRO A 614 18.13 11.11 -5.70
C PRO A 614 18.80 10.51 -4.45
N PRO A 615 18.23 9.47 -3.87
CA PRO A 615 18.80 8.76 -2.73
C PRO A 615 20.07 7.98 -3.09
N ALA A 616 20.88 7.65 -2.08
CA ALA A 616 22.09 6.84 -2.24
C ALA A 616 22.15 5.74 -1.16
N ILE A 617 22.59 4.55 -1.56
CA ILE A 617 22.86 3.45 -0.63
C ILE A 617 24.20 3.72 0.06
N SER A 618 24.20 3.79 1.40
CA SER A 618 25.42 4.05 2.20
C SER A 618 25.29 3.55 3.65
N GLY A 619 26.44 3.37 4.33
CA GLY A 619 26.47 3.06 5.76
C GLY A 619 25.79 1.74 6.14
N ASP A 620 24.90 1.79 7.12
CA ASP A 620 24.20 0.62 7.66
C ASP A 620 23.35 -0.11 6.59
N LEU A 621 22.82 0.63 5.61
CA LEU A 621 22.07 0.02 4.51
C LEU A 621 22.98 -0.84 3.63
N ASP A 622 24.21 -0.42 3.31
CA ASP A 622 25.15 -1.20 2.52
C ASP A 622 25.53 -2.51 3.24
N GLN A 623 25.83 -2.42 4.54
CA GLN A 623 26.08 -3.58 5.39
C GLN A 623 24.88 -4.53 5.42
N PHE A 624 23.69 -4.00 5.62
CA PHE A 624 22.44 -4.77 5.63
C PHE A 624 22.18 -5.45 4.28
N MET A 625 22.35 -4.72 3.17
CA MET A 625 22.15 -5.27 1.82
C MET A 625 23.18 -6.35 1.45
N THR A 626 24.38 -6.30 2.04
CA THR A 626 25.35 -7.39 1.93
C THR A 626 24.82 -8.67 2.60
N TRP A 627 24.16 -8.56 3.77
CA TRP A 627 23.52 -9.73 4.40
C TRP A 627 22.32 -10.24 3.60
N VAL A 628 21.54 -9.35 3.01
CA VAL A 628 20.41 -9.69 2.13
C VAL A 628 20.90 -10.59 0.98
N ASP A 629 22.03 -10.24 0.35
CA ASP A 629 22.58 -11.01 -0.77
C ASP A 629 23.13 -12.40 -0.36
N GLU A 630 23.49 -12.60 0.93
CA GLU A 630 23.91 -13.92 1.43
C GLU A 630 22.76 -14.96 1.40
N PHE A 631 21.51 -14.53 1.47
CA PHE A 631 20.35 -15.43 1.63
C PHE A 631 19.50 -15.60 0.36
N ARG A 632 19.53 -14.67 -0.59
CA ARG A 632 18.68 -14.76 -1.76
C ARG A 632 19.15 -15.83 -2.76
N ARG A 633 18.21 -16.55 -3.36
CA ARG A 633 18.43 -17.46 -4.48
C ARG A 633 18.12 -16.80 -5.81
N LEU A 634 17.00 -16.06 -5.88
CA LEU A 634 16.63 -15.31 -7.07
C LEU A 634 17.66 -14.23 -7.36
N LYS A 635 18.10 -14.15 -8.61
CA LYS A 635 18.86 -13.02 -9.11
C LYS A 635 17.93 -11.83 -9.29
N VAL A 636 18.44 -10.63 -9.07
CA VAL A 636 17.71 -9.38 -9.30
C VAL A 636 18.41 -8.61 -10.40
N LEU A 637 17.69 -8.43 -11.50
CA LEU A 637 18.09 -7.69 -12.67
C LEU A 637 17.29 -6.38 -12.74
N ALA A 638 17.68 -5.47 -13.62
CA ALA A 638 16.92 -4.24 -13.83
C ALA A 638 16.33 -4.14 -15.26
N ASN A 639 15.26 -3.35 -15.37
CA ASN A 639 14.76 -2.84 -16.63
C ASN A 639 15.44 -1.49 -16.88
N ALA A 640 16.29 -1.37 -17.88
CA ALA A 640 17.06 -0.16 -18.14
C ALA A 640 17.25 0.01 -19.65
N ASP A 641 16.86 1.18 -20.14
CA ASP A 641 16.78 1.45 -21.59
C ASP A 641 17.89 2.40 -22.06
N THR A 642 18.62 3.03 -21.10
CA THR A 642 19.73 3.94 -21.37
C THR A 642 21.01 3.51 -20.64
N PRO A 643 22.20 3.98 -21.06
CA PRO A 643 23.45 3.76 -20.33
C PRO A 643 23.41 4.29 -18.88
N GLU A 644 22.74 5.41 -18.66
CA GLU A 644 22.55 6.04 -17.34
C GLU A 644 21.70 5.18 -16.42
N ASP A 645 20.59 4.65 -16.93
CA ASP A 645 19.73 3.71 -16.19
C ASP A 645 20.47 2.43 -15.84
N ALA A 646 21.26 1.89 -16.79
CA ALA A 646 22.07 0.71 -16.59
C ALA A 646 23.11 0.92 -15.49
N LYS A 647 23.75 2.08 -15.46
CA LYS A 647 24.67 2.47 -14.39
C LYS A 647 23.95 2.57 -13.04
N THR A 648 22.83 3.27 -12.99
CA THR A 648 22.01 3.40 -11.78
C THR A 648 21.57 2.02 -11.25
N ALA A 649 21.17 1.13 -12.15
CA ALA A 649 20.84 -0.25 -11.79
C ALA A 649 22.04 -0.99 -11.17
N ARG A 650 23.22 -0.84 -11.77
CA ARG A 650 24.45 -1.44 -11.25
C ARG A 650 24.81 -0.91 -9.87
N ASP A 651 24.73 0.40 -9.69
CA ASP A 651 25.00 1.08 -8.41
C ASP A 651 24.02 0.61 -7.31
N ASN A 652 22.77 0.30 -7.65
CA ASN A 652 21.75 -0.28 -6.76
C ASN A 652 21.92 -1.81 -6.56
N GLY A 653 22.94 -2.44 -7.17
CA GLY A 653 23.26 -3.85 -6.98
C GLY A 653 22.52 -4.81 -7.90
N ALA A 654 22.06 -4.37 -9.07
CA ALA A 654 21.53 -5.26 -10.10
C ALA A 654 22.62 -6.18 -10.66
N GLU A 655 22.26 -7.44 -10.90
CA GLU A 655 23.15 -8.48 -11.44
C GLU A 655 23.06 -8.60 -12.99
N GLY A 656 22.47 -7.60 -13.63
CA GLY A 656 22.30 -7.50 -15.07
C GLY A 656 21.07 -6.71 -15.47
N ILE A 657 20.79 -6.66 -16.76
CA ILE A 657 19.57 -6.09 -17.32
C ILE A 657 18.68 -7.23 -17.81
N GLY A 658 17.45 -7.27 -17.31
CA GLY A 658 16.45 -8.25 -17.71
C GLY A 658 15.52 -7.77 -18.83
N LEU A 659 15.53 -6.46 -19.09
CA LEU A 659 14.81 -5.85 -20.21
C LEU A 659 15.47 -4.53 -20.63
N VAL A 660 15.87 -4.47 -21.88
CA VAL A 660 16.12 -3.23 -22.62
C VAL A 660 15.00 -3.11 -23.66
N ARG A 661 14.26 -2.01 -23.63
CA ARG A 661 13.21 -1.68 -24.61
C ARG A 661 13.81 -0.86 -25.71
N THR A 662 13.99 -1.45 -26.90
CA THR A 662 14.65 -0.78 -28.02
C THR A 662 13.87 0.40 -28.60
N GLU A 663 12.57 0.44 -28.38
CA GLU A 663 11.70 1.53 -28.79
C GLU A 663 12.03 2.85 -28.08
N HIS A 664 12.42 2.80 -26.81
CA HIS A 664 12.74 4.03 -26.05
C HIS A 664 13.97 4.74 -26.57
N MET A 665 14.89 4.00 -27.21
CA MET A 665 16.07 4.58 -27.83
C MET A 665 15.74 5.49 -29.02
N PHE A 666 14.56 5.34 -29.62
CA PHE A 666 14.14 6.12 -30.78
C PHE A 666 13.67 7.55 -30.41
N PHE A 667 13.31 7.80 -29.15
CA PHE A 667 12.82 9.09 -28.69
C PHE A 667 13.92 10.04 -28.17
N GLY A 668 15.17 9.62 -28.15
CA GLY A 668 16.28 10.36 -27.52
C GLY A 668 16.56 11.75 -28.12
N THR A 669 16.44 11.91 -29.44
CA THR A 669 16.65 13.20 -30.14
C THR A 669 15.70 13.37 -31.31
N GLY A 670 15.49 14.63 -31.76
CA GLY A 670 14.66 14.92 -32.94
C GLY A 670 15.16 14.24 -34.21
N GLU A 671 16.46 14.01 -34.36
CA GLU A 671 17.05 13.34 -35.50
C GLU A 671 16.69 11.85 -35.52
N ARG A 672 16.76 11.19 -34.34
CA ARG A 672 16.41 9.77 -34.20
C ARG A 672 14.93 9.52 -34.55
N ILE A 673 14.02 10.32 -34.01
CA ILE A 673 12.57 10.15 -34.25
C ILE A 673 12.22 10.43 -35.72
N MET A 674 12.91 11.36 -36.40
CA MET A 674 12.70 11.62 -37.82
C MET A 674 13.20 10.46 -38.69
N ALA A 675 14.29 9.81 -38.33
CA ALA A 675 14.75 8.59 -39.04
C ALA A 675 13.76 7.43 -38.86
N VAL A 676 13.17 7.25 -37.67
CA VAL A 676 12.10 6.27 -37.42
C VAL A 676 10.88 6.59 -38.30
N ARG A 677 10.46 7.85 -38.35
CA ARG A 677 9.32 8.27 -39.18
C ARG A 677 9.57 8.04 -40.67
N ARG A 678 10.80 8.29 -41.16
CA ARG A 678 11.21 7.92 -42.53
C ARG A 678 11.10 6.41 -42.79
N MET A 679 11.54 5.60 -41.84
CA MET A 679 11.40 4.14 -41.88
C MET A 679 9.93 3.72 -41.99
N ILE A 680 9.06 4.32 -41.19
CA ILE A 680 7.62 4.05 -41.17
C ILE A 680 6.96 4.47 -42.51
N MET A 681 7.37 5.61 -43.04
CA MET A 681 6.84 6.17 -44.30
C MET A 681 7.38 5.49 -45.55
N ALA A 682 8.41 4.67 -45.46
CA ALA A 682 9.02 4.00 -46.59
C ALA A 682 8.01 3.14 -47.38
N ALA A 683 7.94 3.38 -48.69
CA ALA A 683 6.99 2.68 -49.58
C ALA A 683 7.49 1.26 -49.97
N ASP A 684 8.79 1.06 -49.97
CA ASP A 684 9.45 -0.19 -50.35
C ASP A 684 10.63 -0.53 -49.43
N THR A 685 11.12 -1.76 -49.51
CA THR A 685 12.23 -2.27 -48.70
C THR A 685 13.52 -1.46 -48.88
N PRO A 686 14.01 -1.10 -50.13
CA PRO A 686 15.21 -0.28 -50.23
C PRO A 686 15.16 1.08 -49.57
N THR A 687 14.00 1.76 -49.63
CA THR A 687 13.81 3.04 -48.94
C THR A 687 13.79 2.85 -47.40
N ARG A 688 13.22 1.76 -46.93
CA ARG A 688 13.21 1.43 -45.52
C ARG A 688 14.60 1.07 -45.02
N GLU A 689 15.37 0.27 -45.76
CA GLU A 689 16.75 -0.04 -45.44
C GLU A 689 17.64 1.20 -45.37
N ALA A 690 17.42 2.19 -46.26
CA ALA A 690 18.14 3.46 -46.15
C ALA A 690 17.88 4.20 -44.86
N ALA A 691 16.62 4.31 -44.43
CA ALA A 691 16.26 4.93 -43.15
C ALA A 691 16.78 4.13 -41.95
N LEU A 692 16.77 2.79 -42.02
CA LEU A 692 17.33 1.92 -40.99
C LEU A 692 18.86 2.06 -40.87
N ASN A 693 19.57 2.30 -41.96
CA ASN A 693 21.00 2.59 -41.92
C ASN A 693 21.33 3.92 -41.24
N ASP A 694 20.41 4.90 -41.26
CA ASP A 694 20.53 6.14 -40.47
C ASP A 694 20.33 5.88 -38.98
N LEU A 695 19.48 4.89 -38.59
CA LEU A 695 19.21 4.53 -37.19
C LEU A 695 20.26 3.65 -36.57
N LEU A 696 20.91 2.79 -37.32
CA LEU A 696 21.91 1.81 -36.89
C LEU A 696 23.00 2.41 -35.98
N PRO A 697 23.67 3.54 -36.35
CA PRO A 697 24.71 4.13 -35.50
C PRO A 697 24.21 4.53 -34.12
N PHE A 698 23.00 5.07 -34.03
CA PHE A 698 22.40 5.52 -32.75
C PHE A 698 22.13 4.34 -31.81
N GLN A 699 21.48 3.28 -32.30
CA GLN A 699 21.21 2.12 -31.47
C GLN A 699 22.50 1.38 -31.05
N ARG A 700 23.48 1.31 -31.95
CA ARG A 700 24.79 0.72 -31.65
C ARG A 700 25.47 1.49 -30.50
N GLU A 701 25.50 2.83 -30.55
CA GLU A 701 26.09 3.67 -29.51
C GLU A 701 25.41 3.45 -28.16
N ASP A 702 24.07 3.37 -28.11
CA ASP A 702 23.30 3.11 -26.90
C ASP A 702 23.65 1.73 -26.32
N PHE A 703 23.70 0.67 -27.16
CA PHE A 703 24.09 -0.67 -26.72
C PHE A 703 25.55 -0.74 -26.24
N GLU A 704 26.46 -0.02 -26.88
CA GLU A 704 27.84 0.09 -26.41
C GLU A 704 27.91 0.68 -24.99
N GLY A 705 27.16 1.74 -24.74
CA GLY A 705 27.08 2.36 -23.43
C GLY A 705 26.52 1.42 -22.35
N ILE A 706 25.41 0.70 -22.67
CA ILE A 706 24.81 -0.27 -21.77
C ILE A 706 25.77 -1.43 -21.48
N PHE A 707 26.44 -2.00 -22.49
CA PHE A 707 27.40 -3.11 -22.31
C PHE A 707 28.59 -2.70 -21.45
N ARG A 708 29.12 -1.47 -21.61
CA ARG A 708 30.22 -0.95 -20.77
C ARG A 708 29.76 -0.80 -19.31
N ALA A 709 28.52 -0.32 -19.06
CA ALA A 709 27.97 -0.22 -17.71
C ALA A 709 27.76 -1.59 -17.05
N MET A 710 27.48 -2.63 -17.84
CA MET A 710 27.15 -3.99 -17.39
C MET A 710 28.26 -5.01 -17.59
N ASP A 711 29.53 -4.61 -17.46
CA ASP A 711 30.68 -5.52 -17.56
C ASP A 711 30.50 -6.80 -16.72
N GLY A 712 30.56 -7.96 -17.37
CA GLY A 712 30.39 -9.29 -16.77
C GLY A 712 28.92 -9.69 -16.46
N CYS A 713 27.97 -8.81 -16.73
CA CYS A 713 26.54 -9.06 -16.43
C CYS A 713 25.72 -9.32 -17.71
N PRO A 714 24.68 -10.17 -17.63
CA PRO A 714 23.79 -10.38 -18.78
C PRO A 714 22.97 -9.13 -19.09
N VAL A 715 22.76 -8.88 -20.37
CA VAL A 715 21.92 -7.80 -20.89
C VAL A 715 20.88 -8.40 -21.84
N THR A 716 19.62 -8.43 -21.42
CA THR A 716 18.51 -8.96 -22.23
C THR A 716 17.88 -7.82 -23.02
N ILE A 717 17.99 -7.86 -24.32
CA ILE A 717 17.54 -6.83 -25.26
C ILE A 717 16.31 -7.35 -25.99
N ARG A 718 15.19 -6.68 -25.82
CA ARG A 718 13.95 -6.97 -26.55
C ARG A 718 13.97 -6.28 -27.90
N LEU A 719 13.74 -7.05 -28.97
CA LEU A 719 13.53 -6.47 -30.31
C LEU A 719 12.24 -5.62 -30.30
N LEU A 720 12.12 -4.75 -31.30
CA LEU A 720 11.02 -3.77 -31.42
C LEU A 720 9.65 -4.41 -31.17
N ASP A 721 8.92 -3.86 -30.21
CA ASP A 721 7.62 -4.39 -29.79
C ASP A 721 6.41 -3.54 -30.17
N PRO A 722 6.36 -2.19 -29.96
CA PRO A 722 5.15 -1.41 -30.23
C PRO A 722 4.81 -1.34 -31.72
N PRO A 723 3.53 -1.08 -32.05
CA PRO A 723 3.11 -0.85 -33.43
C PRO A 723 3.67 0.49 -33.95
N LEU A 724 3.89 0.54 -35.25
CA LEU A 724 4.58 1.68 -35.87
C LEU A 724 3.88 3.03 -35.73
N HIS A 725 2.56 3.05 -35.58
CA HIS A 725 1.82 4.31 -35.42
C HIS A 725 2.10 5.02 -34.08
N GLU A 726 2.59 4.32 -33.02
CA GLU A 726 2.97 4.94 -31.75
C GLU A 726 4.16 5.91 -31.87
N PHE A 727 4.96 5.80 -32.95
CA PHE A 727 6.04 6.74 -33.25
C PHE A 727 5.59 7.97 -34.04
N LEU A 728 4.30 8.01 -34.38
CA LEU A 728 3.69 9.14 -35.04
C LEU A 728 3.02 10.00 -33.95
N PRO A 729 3.09 11.32 -34.01
CA PRO A 729 2.63 12.15 -32.90
C PRO A 729 1.11 12.20 -32.76
N ASP A 730 0.68 12.30 -31.54
CA ASP A 730 -0.65 12.77 -31.16
C ASP A 730 -0.64 14.31 -31.09
N GLY A 731 -1.10 15.01 -32.11
CA GLY A 731 -1.19 16.46 -32.01
C GLY A 731 -1.11 17.23 -33.31
N ASP A 732 -0.13 18.06 -33.54
CA ASP A 732 -0.03 18.94 -34.70
C ASP A 732 0.42 18.14 -35.97
N LEU A 733 -0.52 17.31 -36.48
CA LEU A 733 -0.32 16.47 -37.69
C LEU A 733 0.12 17.32 -38.88
N ASP A 734 -0.34 18.58 -38.96
CA ASP A 734 -0.04 19.47 -40.06
C ASP A 734 1.46 19.77 -40.20
N GLU A 735 2.13 20.04 -39.06
CA GLU A 735 3.58 20.34 -39.06
C GLU A 735 4.41 19.09 -39.44
N ILE A 736 4.01 17.91 -38.95
CA ILE A 736 4.72 16.69 -39.23
C ILE A 736 4.47 16.16 -40.61
N VAL A 737 3.24 16.24 -41.11
CA VAL A 737 2.96 15.92 -42.52
C VAL A 737 3.78 16.83 -43.44
N ALA A 738 3.87 18.15 -43.15
CA ALA A 738 4.70 19.05 -43.90
C ALA A 738 6.19 18.70 -43.83
N MET A 739 6.69 18.36 -42.65
CA MET A 739 8.08 17.94 -42.45
C MET A 739 8.38 16.62 -43.17
N LEU A 740 7.52 15.59 -43.03
CA LEU A 740 7.68 14.31 -43.72
C LEU A 740 7.57 14.44 -45.22
N SER A 741 6.65 15.26 -45.73
CA SER A 741 6.52 15.57 -47.14
C SER A 741 7.79 16.22 -47.68
N ALA A 742 8.34 17.21 -46.96
CA ALA A 742 9.58 17.89 -47.34
C ALA A 742 10.80 16.96 -47.30
N ASP A 743 10.87 16.06 -46.34
CA ASP A 743 11.98 15.16 -46.11
C ASP A 743 11.94 13.93 -47.06
N THR A 744 10.79 13.34 -47.29
CA THR A 744 10.62 12.15 -48.14
C THR A 744 10.32 12.48 -49.62
N GLY A 745 9.92 13.71 -49.90
CA GLY A 745 9.47 14.14 -51.24
C GLY A 745 8.09 13.56 -51.64
N ALA A 746 7.38 12.93 -50.72
CA ALA A 746 6.03 12.43 -50.93
C ALA A 746 5.01 13.59 -50.81
N ASP A 747 3.87 13.52 -51.52
CA ASP A 747 2.79 14.50 -51.37
C ASP A 747 2.19 14.42 -49.95
N GLU A 748 1.84 15.54 -49.36
CA GLU A 748 1.17 15.62 -48.05
C GLU A 748 -0.05 14.68 -47.98
N HIS A 749 -0.80 14.54 -49.08
CA HIS A 749 -1.93 13.62 -49.13
C HIS A 749 -1.50 12.15 -49.04
N GLU A 750 -0.36 11.75 -49.63
CA GLU A 750 0.17 10.39 -49.55
C GLU A 750 0.67 10.11 -48.13
N VAL A 751 1.29 11.10 -47.47
CA VAL A 751 1.71 11.00 -46.05
C VAL A 751 0.50 10.76 -45.13
N VAL A 752 -0.55 11.57 -45.30
CA VAL A 752 -1.81 11.40 -44.54
C VAL A 752 -2.45 10.05 -44.78
N GLU A 753 -2.56 9.60 -46.07
CA GLU A 753 -3.13 8.29 -46.37
C GLU A 753 -2.31 7.14 -45.74
N ARG A 754 -0.98 7.28 -45.68
CA ARG A 754 -0.13 6.29 -45.02
C ARG A 754 -0.33 6.24 -43.52
N ILE A 755 -0.43 7.39 -42.84
CA ILE A 755 -0.73 7.50 -41.43
C ILE A 755 -2.09 6.86 -41.11
N GLU A 756 -3.13 7.19 -41.93
CA GLU A 756 -4.46 6.60 -41.76
C GLU A 756 -4.44 5.06 -41.91
N LYS A 757 -3.64 4.52 -42.81
CA LYS A 757 -3.49 3.08 -43.01
C LYS A 757 -2.77 2.35 -41.88
N LEU A 758 -1.90 3.04 -41.17
CA LEU A 758 -1.15 2.49 -40.02
C LEU A 758 -1.94 2.55 -38.72
N ALA A 759 -2.93 3.45 -38.63
CA ALA A 759 -3.77 3.57 -37.42
C ALA A 759 -4.54 2.27 -37.17
N GLU A 760 -4.40 1.71 -35.96
CA GLU A 760 -5.05 0.46 -35.57
C GLU A 760 -6.20 0.74 -34.60
N ILE A 761 -7.27 -0.06 -34.67
CA ILE A 761 -8.42 0.04 -33.76
C ILE A 761 -8.06 -0.50 -32.37
N ASN A 762 -7.19 -1.50 -32.32
CA ASN A 762 -6.69 -2.10 -31.08
C ASN A 762 -5.18 -2.38 -31.21
N PRO A 763 -4.34 -1.39 -30.92
CA PRO A 763 -2.89 -1.49 -31.06
C PRO A 763 -2.27 -2.63 -30.25
N MET A 764 -2.80 -2.89 -29.06
CA MET A 764 -2.26 -3.89 -28.14
C MET A 764 -2.38 -5.33 -28.69
N LEU A 765 -3.36 -5.60 -29.54
CA LEU A 765 -3.58 -6.89 -30.17
C LEU A 765 -3.23 -6.89 -31.67
N GLY A 766 -2.68 -5.80 -32.17
CA GLY A 766 -2.48 -5.51 -33.57
C GLY A 766 -1.15 -5.94 -34.15
N PHE A 767 -0.64 -5.10 -35.06
CA PHE A 767 0.54 -5.33 -35.89
C PHE A 767 1.80 -4.84 -35.20
N ARG A 768 2.30 -5.60 -34.27
CA ARG A 768 3.45 -5.28 -33.39
C ARG A 768 4.32 -6.52 -33.12
N GLY A 769 5.47 -6.31 -32.49
CA GLY A 769 6.37 -7.37 -32.04
C GLY A 769 6.86 -8.29 -33.17
N CYS A 770 6.89 -9.59 -32.94
CA CYS A 770 7.33 -10.55 -33.96
C CYS A 770 6.48 -10.53 -35.24
N ARG A 771 5.19 -10.11 -35.18
CA ARG A 771 4.32 -9.99 -36.36
C ARG A 771 4.85 -8.92 -37.30
N LEU A 772 5.29 -7.79 -36.73
CA LEU A 772 5.94 -6.72 -37.47
C LEU A 772 7.29 -7.17 -38.04
N ALA A 773 8.14 -7.84 -37.23
CA ALA A 773 9.43 -8.29 -37.65
C ALA A 773 9.40 -9.40 -38.70
N ILE A 774 8.37 -10.26 -38.73
CA ILE A 774 8.14 -11.25 -39.80
C ILE A 774 7.77 -10.56 -41.13
N THR A 775 7.00 -9.46 -41.08
CA THR A 775 6.54 -8.75 -42.27
C THR A 775 7.59 -7.80 -42.85
N TYR A 776 8.39 -7.17 -41.97
CA TYR A 776 9.47 -6.26 -42.28
C TYR A 776 10.77 -6.74 -41.61
N PRO A 777 11.37 -7.86 -42.10
CA PRO A 777 12.53 -8.49 -41.48
C PRO A 777 13.77 -7.59 -41.43
N GLU A 778 13.88 -6.61 -42.31
CA GLU A 778 14.96 -5.62 -42.34
C GLU A 778 15.06 -4.81 -41.07
N ILE A 779 13.94 -4.57 -40.33
CA ILE A 779 13.94 -3.90 -39.03
C ILE A 779 14.65 -4.75 -37.98
N GLY A 780 14.28 -6.04 -37.90
CA GLY A 780 14.91 -6.99 -36.99
C GLY A 780 16.41 -7.20 -37.33
N CYS A 781 16.74 -7.32 -38.59
CA CYS A 781 18.13 -7.44 -39.04
C CYS A 781 19.00 -6.23 -38.62
N MET A 782 18.46 -4.99 -38.76
CA MET A 782 19.19 -3.80 -38.34
C MET A 782 19.42 -3.79 -36.81
N GLN A 783 18.43 -4.14 -35.99
CA GLN A 783 18.56 -4.18 -34.54
C GLN A 783 19.55 -5.26 -34.07
N VAL A 784 19.49 -6.47 -34.64
CA VAL A 784 20.45 -7.56 -34.36
C VAL A 784 21.85 -7.15 -34.75
N ARG A 785 22.03 -6.49 -35.91
CA ARG A 785 23.30 -5.93 -36.33
C ARG A 785 23.83 -4.91 -35.35
N ALA A 786 23.01 -3.95 -34.92
CA ALA A 786 23.39 -2.94 -33.91
C ALA A 786 23.86 -3.57 -32.58
N ILE A 787 23.10 -4.56 -32.08
CA ILE A 787 23.43 -5.29 -30.84
C ILE A 787 24.77 -5.99 -30.96
N LEU A 788 24.99 -6.75 -32.02
CA LEU A 788 26.18 -7.59 -32.16
C LEU A 788 27.42 -6.79 -32.59
N GLU A 789 27.26 -5.73 -33.38
CA GLU A 789 28.37 -4.81 -33.67
C GLU A 789 28.85 -4.10 -32.41
N ALA A 790 27.93 -3.62 -31.56
CA ALA A 790 28.23 -3.05 -30.26
C ALA A 790 28.93 -4.07 -29.34
N ALA A 791 28.38 -5.28 -29.26
CA ALA A 791 28.96 -6.36 -28.47
C ALA A 791 30.40 -6.68 -28.86
N VAL A 792 30.69 -6.81 -30.18
CA VAL A 792 32.03 -7.05 -30.68
C VAL A 792 32.98 -5.86 -30.41
N ALA A 793 32.49 -4.62 -30.59
CA ALA A 793 33.30 -3.43 -30.34
C ALA A 793 33.70 -3.31 -28.86
N VAL A 794 32.77 -3.44 -27.97
CA VAL A 794 32.97 -3.34 -26.50
C VAL A 794 33.79 -4.54 -25.98
N HIS A 795 33.59 -5.73 -26.55
CA HIS A 795 34.41 -6.90 -26.21
C HIS A 795 35.88 -6.70 -26.57
N ALA A 796 36.16 -6.03 -27.71
CA ALA A 796 37.52 -5.67 -28.09
C ALA A 796 38.21 -4.68 -27.14
N GLU A 797 37.46 -3.94 -26.35
CA GLU A 797 37.94 -3.07 -25.25
C GLU A 797 38.36 -3.87 -24.01
N GLY A 798 38.05 -5.17 -23.96
CA GLY A 798 38.34 -6.06 -22.82
C GLY A 798 37.17 -6.23 -21.83
N VAL A 799 36.01 -5.71 -22.14
CA VAL A 799 34.77 -5.85 -21.37
C VAL A 799 34.14 -7.23 -21.66
N VAL A 800 33.63 -7.88 -20.61
CA VAL A 800 32.92 -9.16 -20.75
C VAL A 800 31.45 -8.87 -21.10
N VAL A 801 31.09 -9.04 -22.35
CA VAL A 801 29.72 -8.77 -22.85
C VAL A 801 28.93 -10.07 -22.92
N VAL A 802 27.68 -10.06 -22.37
CA VAL A 802 26.77 -11.22 -22.36
C VAL A 802 25.39 -10.80 -22.88
N PRO A 803 25.21 -10.70 -24.21
CA PRO A 803 23.94 -10.29 -24.79
C PRO A 803 22.94 -11.45 -24.87
N ASP A 804 21.69 -11.17 -24.42
CA ASP A 804 20.54 -12.03 -24.60
C ASP A 804 19.54 -11.31 -25.53
N ILE A 805 19.22 -11.89 -26.68
CA ILE A 805 18.29 -11.32 -27.66
C ILE A 805 16.91 -11.93 -27.45
N MET A 806 15.93 -11.10 -27.17
CA MET A 806 14.58 -11.49 -26.79
C MET A 806 13.55 -11.10 -27.86
N VAL A 807 12.84 -12.11 -28.38
CA VAL A 807 11.76 -11.91 -29.36
C VAL A 807 10.44 -11.67 -28.61
N PRO A 808 9.78 -10.50 -28.80
CA PRO A 808 8.51 -10.19 -28.15
C PRO A 808 7.31 -10.85 -28.84
N LEU A 809 6.21 -10.99 -28.14
CA LEU A 809 4.85 -11.29 -28.62
C LEU A 809 4.71 -12.63 -29.38
N VAL A 810 5.60 -13.57 -29.12
CA VAL A 810 5.55 -14.91 -29.73
C VAL A 810 4.32 -15.68 -29.25
N GLY A 811 3.50 -16.16 -30.17
CA GLY A 811 2.35 -16.99 -29.90
C GLY A 811 2.51 -18.43 -30.39
N THR A 812 3.42 -18.70 -31.35
CA THR A 812 3.65 -20.00 -31.97
C THR A 812 5.14 -20.33 -32.09
N LEU A 813 5.45 -21.64 -32.18
CA LEU A 813 6.83 -22.09 -32.43
C LEU A 813 7.36 -21.60 -33.78
N GLU A 814 6.51 -21.57 -34.78
CA GLU A 814 6.86 -21.18 -36.13
C GLU A 814 7.27 -19.71 -36.21
N GLU A 815 6.58 -18.80 -35.50
CA GLU A 815 6.99 -17.41 -35.35
C GLU A 815 8.40 -17.31 -34.74
N LEU A 816 8.67 -18.07 -33.68
CA LEU A 816 9.99 -18.03 -33.05
C LEU A 816 11.09 -18.61 -33.98
N LYS A 817 10.80 -19.69 -34.69
CA LYS A 817 11.77 -20.27 -35.65
C LYS A 817 12.14 -19.30 -36.77
N ASP A 818 11.16 -18.58 -37.31
CA ASP A 818 11.41 -17.58 -38.35
C ASP A 818 12.36 -16.49 -37.81
N GLN A 819 12.07 -15.98 -36.61
CA GLN A 819 12.86 -14.92 -35.98
C GLN A 819 14.26 -15.41 -35.57
N THR A 820 14.37 -16.63 -35.01
CA THR A 820 15.70 -17.19 -34.65
C THR A 820 16.56 -17.50 -35.89
N ALA A 821 15.96 -17.86 -37.02
CA ALA A 821 16.70 -18.04 -38.27
C ALA A 821 17.27 -16.69 -38.76
N MET A 822 16.45 -15.64 -38.79
CA MET A 822 16.86 -14.27 -39.13
C MET A 822 17.97 -13.77 -38.20
N ILE A 823 17.83 -13.94 -36.88
CA ILE A 823 18.86 -13.51 -35.91
C ILE A 823 20.18 -14.24 -36.14
N ARG A 824 20.16 -15.57 -36.33
CA ARG A 824 21.39 -16.37 -36.56
C ARG A 824 22.06 -16.02 -37.87
N GLU A 825 21.30 -15.79 -38.94
CA GLU A 825 21.84 -15.39 -40.26
C GLU A 825 22.49 -13.99 -40.15
N THR A 826 21.83 -13.03 -39.52
CA THR A 826 22.41 -11.69 -39.32
C THR A 826 23.64 -11.73 -38.43
N ALA A 827 23.63 -12.54 -37.37
CA ALA A 827 24.79 -12.72 -36.50
C ALA A 827 25.99 -13.27 -37.24
N ALA A 828 25.80 -14.31 -38.06
CA ALA A 828 26.88 -14.90 -38.88
C ALA A 828 27.50 -13.87 -39.84
N ALA A 829 26.66 -13.05 -40.50
CA ALA A 829 27.13 -11.99 -41.39
C ALA A 829 27.94 -10.92 -40.61
N VAL A 830 27.47 -10.47 -39.44
CA VAL A 830 28.17 -9.49 -38.61
C VAL A 830 29.52 -10.03 -38.14
N PHE A 831 29.60 -11.27 -37.68
CA PHE A 831 30.82 -11.87 -37.17
C PHE A 831 31.85 -12.12 -38.31
N GLU A 832 31.38 -12.50 -39.50
CA GLU A 832 32.24 -12.59 -40.67
C GLU A 832 32.82 -11.23 -41.05
N GLU A 833 31.99 -10.18 -41.12
CA GLU A 833 32.41 -8.80 -41.43
C GLU A 833 33.38 -8.22 -40.41
N LYS A 834 33.15 -8.47 -39.10
CA LYS A 834 33.98 -7.93 -38.02
C LYS A 834 35.22 -8.79 -37.71
N GLY A 835 35.24 -10.03 -38.17
CA GLY A 835 36.33 -10.98 -37.91
C GLY A 835 36.47 -11.36 -36.43
N ALA A 836 35.43 -11.23 -35.65
CA ALA A 836 35.37 -11.57 -34.25
C ALA A 836 33.95 -12.07 -33.88
N GLU A 837 33.86 -12.97 -32.91
CA GLU A 837 32.62 -13.59 -32.47
C GLU A 837 32.40 -13.37 -30.97
N VAL A 838 31.18 -13.05 -30.55
CA VAL A 838 30.75 -12.95 -29.15
C VAL A 838 29.61 -13.93 -28.93
N ALA A 839 29.67 -14.67 -27.79
CA ALA A 839 28.58 -15.58 -27.43
C ALA A 839 27.32 -14.82 -27.09
N TYR A 840 26.18 -15.26 -27.61
CA TYR A 840 24.84 -14.67 -27.32
C TYR A 840 23.82 -15.78 -27.16
N ARG A 841 22.65 -15.46 -26.56
CA ARG A 841 21.53 -16.38 -26.47
C ARG A 841 20.31 -15.76 -27.13
N ILE A 842 19.41 -16.63 -27.62
CA ILE A 842 18.13 -16.24 -28.21
C ILE A 842 17.01 -16.80 -27.33
N GLY A 843 16.10 -15.94 -26.91
CA GLY A 843 14.95 -16.33 -26.13
C GLY A 843 13.71 -15.55 -26.53
N THR A 844 12.65 -15.74 -25.77
CA THR A 844 11.38 -15.07 -26.06
C THR A 844 10.71 -14.53 -24.82
N MET A 845 9.88 -13.51 -24.99
CA MET A 845 8.95 -13.06 -23.98
C MET A 845 7.73 -13.99 -23.97
N ILE A 846 7.37 -14.49 -22.80
CA ILE A 846 6.11 -15.23 -22.59
C ILE A 846 5.10 -14.25 -22.01
N GLU A 847 4.28 -13.73 -22.87
CA GLU A 847 3.31 -12.66 -22.54
C GLU A 847 1.93 -12.89 -23.15
N ILE A 848 1.81 -13.91 -24.00
CA ILE A 848 0.55 -14.36 -24.57
C ILE A 848 0.11 -15.64 -23.85
N PRO A 849 -1.16 -15.75 -23.35
CA PRO A 849 -1.64 -16.96 -22.68
C PRO A 849 -1.43 -18.23 -23.50
N ARG A 850 -1.54 -18.16 -24.84
CA ARG A 850 -1.26 -19.29 -25.73
C ARG A 850 0.20 -19.72 -25.65
N ALA A 851 1.15 -18.79 -25.62
CA ALA A 851 2.57 -19.09 -25.49
C ALA A 851 2.87 -19.82 -24.17
N ALA A 852 2.28 -19.34 -23.07
CA ALA A 852 2.41 -19.99 -21.76
C ALA A 852 1.89 -21.45 -21.78
N LEU A 853 0.79 -21.71 -22.47
CA LEU A 853 0.23 -23.07 -22.62
C LEU A 853 1.02 -23.97 -23.56
N MET A 854 1.81 -23.40 -24.49
CA MET A 854 2.58 -24.15 -25.51
C MET A 854 4.09 -24.04 -25.27
N SER A 855 4.48 -23.78 -24.04
CA SER A 855 5.90 -23.54 -23.65
C SER A 855 6.81 -24.74 -23.89
N ASP A 856 6.28 -25.97 -23.85
CA ASP A 856 7.00 -27.18 -24.22
C ASP A 856 7.51 -27.14 -25.68
N GLN A 857 6.68 -26.64 -26.60
CA GLN A 857 7.09 -26.50 -27.99
C GLN A 857 8.04 -25.33 -28.18
N ILE A 858 7.74 -24.18 -27.59
CA ILE A 858 8.56 -22.96 -27.71
C ILE A 858 9.97 -23.19 -27.13
N ALA A 859 10.10 -23.94 -26.03
CA ALA A 859 11.38 -24.28 -25.41
C ALA A 859 12.30 -25.15 -26.29
N THR A 860 11.78 -25.76 -27.35
CA THR A 860 12.65 -26.47 -28.32
C THR A 860 13.59 -25.52 -29.06
N GLU A 861 13.17 -24.27 -29.25
CA GLU A 861 13.93 -23.22 -29.94
C GLU A 861 14.51 -22.17 -28.96
N ALA A 862 13.72 -21.67 -27.99
CA ALA A 862 14.17 -20.66 -27.05
C ALA A 862 15.21 -21.20 -26.05
N GLU A 863 16.22 -20.40 -25.76
CA GLU A 863 17.27 -20.70 -24.77
C GLU A 863 16.94 -20.09 -23.40
N PHE A 864 16.01 -19.12 -23.35
CA PHE A 864 15.47 -18.55 -22.13
C PHE A 864 14.04 -18.05 -22.34
N PHE A 865 13.29 -17.96 -21.22
CA PHE A 865 12.01 -17.30 -21.15
C PHE A 865 12.07 -16.09 -20.24
N SER A 866 11.40 -15.00 -20.61
CA SER A 866 11.10 -13.87 -19.75
C SER A 866 9.61 -13.60 -19.77
N PHE A 867 8.95 -13.59 -18.60
CA PHE A 867 7.53 -13.29 -18.53
C PHE A 867 7.30 -11.79 -18.67
N GLY A 868 6.58 -11.35 -19.71
CA GLY A 868 6.02 -10.02 -19.87
C GLY A 868 4.68 -9.97 -19.15
N THR A 869 4.70 -9.83 -17.83
CA THR A 869 3.49 -9.97 -17.01
C THR A 869 2.47 -8.87 -17.20
N ASN A 870 2.86 -7.71 -17.75
CA ASN A 870 1.91 -6.64 -18.10
C ASN A 870 0.93 -7.13 -19.19
N ASP A 871 1.44 -7.58 -20.34
CA ASP A 871 0.62 -8.12 -21.42
C ASP A 871 -0.04 -9.45 -21.05
N LEU A 872 0.65 -10.33 -20.31
CA LEU A 872 0.07 -11.57 -19.84
C LEU A 872 -1.15 -11.34 -18.94
N THR A 873 -1.07 -10.35 -18.04
CA THR A 873 -2.18 -9.93 -17.19
C THR A 873 -3.32 -9.33 -18.02
N GLN A 874 -2.99 -8.37 -18.89
CA GLN A 874 -3.95 -7.74 -19.78
C GLN A 874 -4.76 -8.76 -20.60
N MET A 875 -4.08 -9.71 -21.22
CA MET A 875 -4.73 -10.71 -22.07
C MET A 875 -5.48 -11.78 -21.26
N THR A 876 -5.05 -12.07 -20.05
CA THR A 876 -5.72 -13.06 -19.18
C THR A 876 -7.01 -12.50 -18.59
N PHE A 877 -7.01 -11.26 -18.10
CA PHE A 877 -8.19 -10.57 -17.61
C PHE A 877 -9.08 -10.03 -18.73
N GLY A 878 -8.53 -9.76 -19.92
CA GLY A 878 -9.20 -9.03 -20.98
C GLY A 878 -9.38 -7.55 -20.64
N TYR A 879 -8.47 -6.98 -19.84
CA TYR A 879 -8.44 -5.55 -19.50
C TYR A 879 -7.44 -4.80 -20.37
N SER A 880 -7.80 -3.60 -20.80
CA SER A 880 -6.83 -2.67 -21.39
C SER A 880 -6.12 -1.95 -20.24
N ARG A 881 -4.80 -1.99 -20.22
CA ARG A 881 -3.99 -1.29 -19.22
C ARG A 881 -4.24 0.22 -19.24
N ASP A 882 -4.45 0.78 -20.45
CA ASP A 882 -4.67 2.21 -20.63
C ASP A 882 -6.09 2.66 -20.25
N ASP A 883 -7.07 1.74 -20.34
CA ASP A 883 -8.47 2.04 -20.04
C ASP A 883 -8.95 1.57 -18.66
N VAL A 884 -8.16 0.79 -17.95
CA VAL A 884 -8.56 0.14 -16.69
C VAL A 884 -8.90 1.15 -15.59
N ALA A 885 -8.30 2.32 -15.61
CA ALA A 885 -8.55 3.40 -14.65
C ALA A 885 -10.02 3.86 -14.61
N LYS A 886 -10.80 3.56 -15.64
CA LYS A 886 -12.24 3.92 -15.71
C LYS A 886 -13.14 3.07 -14.80
N PHE A 887 -12.71 1.87 -14.40
CA PHE A 887 -13.53 0.93 -13.62
C PHE A 887 -12.79 0.29 -12.44
N LEU A 888 -11.47 0.20 -12.48
CA LEU A 888 -10.67 -0.48 -11.47
C LEU A 888 -10.86 0.09 -10.05
N PRO A 889 -10.93 1.42 -9.85
CA PRO A 889 -11.18 1.99 -8.52
C PRO A 889 -12.48 1.43 -7.92
N THR A 890 -13.55 1.38 -8.69
CA THR A 890 -14.83 0.81 -8.23
C THR A 890 -14.74 -0.69 -7.88
N TYR A 891 -13.88 -1.45 -8.58
CA TYR A 891 -13.66 -2.87 -8.29
C TYR A 891 -12.91 -3.06 -6.96
N LEU A 892 -11.92 -2.20 -6.70
CA LEU A 892 -11.18 -2.20 -5.44
C LEU A 892 -12.06 -1.76 -4.27
N GLU A 893 -12.79 -0.66 -4.40
CA GLU A 893 -13.75 -0.17 -3.41
C GLU A 893 -14.80 -1.21 -3.01
N ARG A 894 -15.31 -1.97 -4.00
CA ARG A 894 -16.30 -3.02 -3.76
C ARG A 894 -15.71 -4.36 -3.33
N GLY A 895 -14.39 -4.46 -3.24
CA GLY A 895 -13.70 -5.71 -2.91
C GLY A 895 -13.87 -6.81 -3.96
N ILE A 896 -14.18 -6.47 -5.22
CA ILE A 896 -14.23 -7.41 -6.34
C ILE A 896 -12.82 -7.89 -6.68
N LEU A 897 -11.86 -6.97 -6.66
CA LEU A 897 -10.44 -7.24 -6.66
C LEU A 897 -9.85 -6.74 -5.34
N GLN A 898 -8.89 -7.48 -4.81
CA GLN A 898 -8.18 -7.08 -3.59
C GLN A 898 -7.05 -6.10 -3.88
N HIS A 899 -6.43 -6.22 -5.05
CA HIS A 899 -5.31 -5.42 -5.50
C HIS A 899 -5.45 -5.10 -6.98
N ASP A 900 -4.78 -4.07 -7.43
CA ASP A 900 -4.59 -3.79 -8.84
C ASP A 900 -3.76 -4.94 -9.47
N PRO A 901 -4.32 -5.68 -10.44
CA PRO A 901 -3.65 -6.83 -11.04
C PRO A 901 -2.46 -6.45 -11.92
N PHE A 902 -2.23 -5.16 -12.20
CA PHE A 902 -1.04 -4.65 -12.89
C PHE A 902 0.08 -4.27 -11.95
N GLN A 903 -0.20 -4.08 -10.65
CA GLN A 903 0.79 -3.80 -9.61
C GLN A 903 1.18 -5.05 -8.83
N VAL A 904 0.20 -5.87 -8.45
CA VAL A 904 0.37 -7.11 -7.68
C VAL A 904 -0.11 -8.28 -8.52
N LEU A 905 0.74 -9.29 -8.69
CA LEU A 905 0.44 -10.44 -9.55
C LEU A 905 -0.84 -11.18 -9.09
N ASP A 906 -1.77 -11.38 -10.01
CA ASP A 906 -2.85 -12.35 -9.82
C ASP A 906 -2.29 -13.78 -9.79
N GLN A 907 -1.96 -14.24 -8.60
CA GLN A 907 -1.38 -15.58 -8.41
C GLN A 907 -2.37 -16.70 -8.76
N ALA A 908 -3.69 -16.42 -8.71
CA ALA A 908 -4.72 -17.43 -8.96
C ALA A 908 -4.97 -17.71 -10.46
N GLY A 909 -4.95 -16.68 -11.30
CA GLY A 909 -5.15 -16.80 -12.76
C GLY A 909 -3.85 -16.74 -13.54
N VAL A 910 -3.23 -15.54 -13.58
CA VAL A 910 -1.96 -15.31 -14.30
C VAL A 910 -0.84 -16.20 -13.76
N GLY A 911 -0.80 -16.38 -12.44
CA GLY A 911 0.17 -17.25 -11.77
C GLY A 911 0.10 -18.71 -12.21
N GLN A 912 -1.08 -19.25 -12.53
CA GLN A 912 -1.23 -20.60 -13.09
C GLN A 912 -0.62 -20.72 -14.50
N LEU A 913 -0.72 -19.69 -15.32
CA LEU A 913 -0.07 -19.67 -16.64
C LEU A 913 1.45 -19.68 -16.51
N ILE A 914 1.98 -18.87 -15.59
CA ILE A 914 3.42 -18.82 -15.29
C ILE A 914 3.91 -20.21 -14.80
N GLU A 915 3.25 -20.80 -13.83
CA GLU A 915 3.60 -22.13 -13.30
C GLU A 915 3.55 -23.21 -14.40
N THR A 916 2.52 -23.19 -15.22
CA THR A 916 2.37 -24.11 -16.35
C THR A 916 3.51 -23.95 -17.34
N SER A 917 3.88 -22.70 -17.65
CA SER A 917 4.93 -22.40 -18.61
C SER A 917 6.31 -22.81 -18.09
N VAL A 918 6.64 -22.50 -16.84
CA VAL A 918 7.90 -22.93 -16.20
C VAL A 918 8.03 -24.45 -16.24
N LYS A 919 7.00 -25.15 -15.82
CA LYS A 919 6.98 -26.61 -15.78
C LYS A 919 7.19 -27.21 -17.16
N ARG A 920 6.36 -26.84 -18.14
CA ARG A 920 6.42 -27.37 -19.51
C ARG A 920 7.72 -26.99 -20.22
N GLY A 921 8.20 -25.77 -20.06
CA GLY A 921 9.44 -25.32 -20.65
C GLY A 921 10.63 -26.15 -20.15
N ARG A 922 10.71 -26.40 -18.86
CA ARG A 922 11.77 -27.21 -18.24
C ARG A 922 11.62 -28.72 -18.46
N GLU A 923 10.43 -29.22 -18.72
CA GLU A 923 10.25 -30.62 -19.20
C GLU A 923 10.93 -30.85 -20.56
N THR A 924 10.97 -29.81 -21.42
CA THR A 924 11.65 -29.87 -22.74
C THR A 924 13.14 -29.50 -22.64
N ARG A 925 13.48 -28.44 -21.90
CA ARG A 925 14.84 -27.96 -21.69
C ARG A 925 15.09 -27.79 -20.18
N PRO A 926 15.66 -28.77 -19.49
CA PRO A 926 15.83 -28.74 -18.03
C PRO A 926 16.61 -27.52 -17.50
N GLU A 927 17.60 -27.04 -18.26
CA GLU A 927 18.41 -25.86 -17.93
C GLU A 927 17.84 -24.53 -18.47
N LEU A 928 16.57 -24.50 -18.88
CA LEU A 928 15.93 -23.31 -19.38
C LEU A 928 15.98 -22.19 -18.33
N LYS A 929 16.67 -21.10 -18.65
CA LYS A 929 16.69 -19.87 -17.83
C LYS A 929 15.31 -19.20 -17.91
N VAL A 930 14.70 -18.96 -16.78
CA VAL A 930 13.35 -18.38 -16.71
C VAL A 930 13.32 -17.21 -15.74
N GLY A 931 12.83 -16.08 -16.19
CA GLY A 931 12.67 -14.90 -15.36
C GLY A 931 11.44 -14.07 -15.72
N ILE A 932 11.37 -12.89 -15.14
CA ILE A 932 10.29 -11.94 -15.35
C ILE A 932 10.86 -10.54 -15.56
N CYS A 933 10.22 -9.73 -16.40
CA CYS A 933 10.56 -8.33 -16.63
C CYS A 933 9.37 -7.37 -16.60
N GLY A 934 8.15 -7.85 -16.25
CA GLY A 934 7.00 -6.97 -16.03
C GLY A 934 7.08 -6.21 -14.69
N GLU A 935 6.14 -5.31 -14.44
CA GLU A 935 6.10 -4.46 -13.24
C GLU A 935 6.09 -5.28 -11.93
N HIS A 936 5.52 -6.47 -11.95
CA HIS A 936 5.46 -7.40 -10.81
C HIS A 936 6.84 -7.87 -10.31
N GLY A 937 7.90 -7.69 -11.10
CA GLY A 937 9.28 -8.03 -10.68
C GLY A 937 9.80 -7.19 -9.52
N GLY A 938 9.17 -6.04 -9.24
CA GLY A 938 9.49 -5.16 -8.12
C GLY A 938 8.51 -5.26 -6.93
N ASP A 939 7.44 -6.07 -7.04
CA ASP A 939 6.46 -6.24 -5.95
C ASP A 939 6.87 -7.40 -5.03
N PRO A 940 7.02 -7.17 -3.71
CA PRO A 940 7.49 -8.19 -2.76
C PRO A 940 6.66 -9.48 -2.74
N SER A 941 5.33 -9.38 -2.82
CA SER A 941 4.46 -10.56 -2.79
C SER A 941 4.56 -11.39 -4.07
N SER A 942 4.75 -10.72 -5.19
CA SER A 942 4.99 -11.34 -6.49
C SER A 942 6.37 -11.99 -6.55
N VAL A 943 7.40 -11.35 -5.98
CA VAL A 943 8.76 -11.92 -5.87
C VAL A 943 8.75 -13.22 -5.05
N ASP A 944 8.01 -13.27 -3.93
CA ASP A 944 7.81 -14.50 -3.16
C ASP A 944 7.17 -15.61 -4.01
N PHE A 945 6.15 -15.27 -4.80
CA PHE A 945 5.52 -16.22 -5.72
C PHE A 945 6.53 -16.74 -6.76
N PHE A 946 7.31 -15.86 -7.39
CA PHE A 946 8.31 -16.26 -8.38
C PHE A 946 9.40 -17.15 -7.77
N HIS A 947 9.82 -16.85 -6.54
CA HIS A 947 10.74 -17.73 -5.79
C HIS A 947 10.14 -19.14 -5.61
N ARG A 948 8.90 -19.24 -5.11
CA ARG A 948 8.21 -20.53 -4.90
C ARG A 948 7.98 -21.31 -6.21
N LYS A 949 7.81 -20.60 -7.35
CA LYS A 949 7.65 -21.24 -8.66
C LYS A 949 8.97 -21.55 -9.34
N GLY A 950 10.08 -21.21 -8.70
CA GLY A 950 11.43 -21.63 -9.12
C GLY A 950 11.97 -20.81 -10.29
N LEU A 951 11.60 -19.55 -10.46
CA LEU A 951 12.24 -18.67 -11.42
C LEU A 951 13.72 -18.48 -11.06
N ASP A 952 14.53 -18.10 -12.05
CA ASP A 952 15.96 -17.84 -11.89
C ASP A 952 16.24 -16.38 -11.55
N TYR A 953 15.42 -15.46 -12.06
CA TYR A 953 15.57 -14.02 -11.80
C TYR A 953 14.24 -13.27 -11.86
N VAL A 954 14.24 -12.11 -11.21
CA VAL A 954 13.25 -11.05 -11.39
C VAL A 954 13.94 -9.80 -11.94
N SER A 955 13.21 -8.97 -12.70
CA SER A 955 13.72 -7.71 -13.23
C SER A 955 12.70 -6.61 -12.97
N CYS A 956 13.17 -5.47 -12.47
CA CYS A 956 12.35 -4.33 -12.08
C CYS A 956 13.03 -3.01 -12.46
N SER A 957 12.38 -1.86 -12.22
CA SER A 957 13.04 -0.57 -12.42
C SER A 957 14.31 -0.43 -11.55
N PRO A 958 15.31 0.36 -11.96
CA PRO A 958 16.58 0.51 -11.23
C PRO A 958 16.41 0.87 -9.75
N PHE A 959 15.44 1.72 -9.43
CA PHE A 959 15.15 2.16 -8.05
C PHE A 959 14.48 1.09 -7.20
N ARG A 960 13.83 0.08 -7.80
CA ARG A 960 13.22 -1.04 -7.08
C ARG A 960 14.16 -2.22 -6.83
N VAL A 961 15.37 -2.18 -7.37
CA VAL A 961 16.36 -3.27 -7.20
C VAL A 961 16.64 -3.59 -5.73
N PRO A 962 16.90 -2.63 -4.82
CA PRO A 962 17.14 -2.95 -3.41
C PRO A 962 15.93 -3.61 -2.73
N ILE A 963 14.72 -3.18 -3.05
CA ILE A 963 13.46 -3.75 -2.54
C ILE A 963 13.31 -5.20 -3.00
N ALA A 964 13.53 -5.45 -4.28
CA ALA A 964 13.42 -6.78 -4.87
C ALA A 964 14.50 -7.74 -4.31
N ARG A 965 15.72 -7.24 -4.02
CA ARG A 965 16.80 -8.00 -3.35
C ARG A 965 16.34 -8.45 -1.97
N LEU A 966 15.80 -7.54 -1.15
CA LEU A 966 15.28 -7.88 0.18
C LEU A 966 14.12 -8.88 0.09
N ALA A 967 13.15 -8.64 -0.78
CA ALA A 967 12.02 -9.54 -0.98
C ALA A 967 12.47 -10.95 -1.42
N ALA A 968 13.46 -11.04 -2.30
CA ALA A 968 14.03 -12.32 -2.74
C ALA A 968 14.74 -13.08 -1.61
N ALA A 969 15.45 -12.37 -0.72
CA ALA A 969 16.09 -12.96 0.45
C ALA A 969 15.04 -13.46 1.46
N GLN A 970 14.02 -12.64 1.74
CA GLN A 970 12.93 -13.04 2.62
C GLN A 970 12.13 -14.23 2.08
N ALA A 971 11.89 -14.27 0.77
CA ALA A 971 11.26 -15.41 0.11
C ALA A 971 12.08 -16.70 0.31
N ALA A 972 13.41 -16.64 0.17
CA ALA A 972 14.27 -17.78 0.45
C ALA A 972 14.24 -18.19 1.92
N LEU A 973 14.33 -17.23 2.85
CA LEU A 973 14.30 -17.47 4.29
C LEU A 973 12.99 -18.07 4.79
N ASN A 974 11.88 -17.76 4.11
CA ASN A 974 10.55 -18.20 4.53
C ASN A 974 10.09 -19.50 3.86
N ASN A 975 10.68 -19.91 2.73
CA ASN A 975 10.21 -21.06 1.94
C ASN A 975 11.23 -22.20 1.81
N ASP A 976 12.51 -21.97 2.08
CA ASP A 976 13.56 -22.97 1.91
C ASP A 976 13.93 -23.71 3.24
N GLU A 977 13.03 -23.68 4.27
CA GLU A 977 13.18 -24.44 5.53
C GLU A 977 12.65 -25.87 5.44
#